data_dddccd88e50b6f8f5a9b130b7288ca3c
#
_entry.id   dddccd88e50b6f8f5a9b130b7288ca3c
#
_cell.length_a   1.000
_cell.length_b   1.000
_cell.length_c   1.000
_cell.angle_alpha   90.00
_cell.angle_beta   90.00
_cell.angle_gamma   90.00
#
_symmetry.space_group_name_H-M   'P 1'
#
loop_
_entity.id
_entity.type
_entity.pdbx_description
1 polymer ?
#
loop_
_entity_poly.entity_id
_entity_poly.type
_entity_poly.pdbx_seq_one_letter_code
_entity_poly.pdbx_strand_id
1 'polypeptide(L)'
;MGQPVHSAAYLDPEASVEARTDDLLSRMTLPEKVGQLLMLDAQHGDLADIVSAKLAGAVLHVSPDLMPQAMELARRTRLGIPLLTADDGIHGHSFWPGATIFPTQLAMACTWDPSLLHRVARAAATEIAATGIHGTFSPVLCITRDLRWGRINETFGEDPFLIGELGAAMVRGYQGDGLSDPTAVLAYAKHFAGYSETLGGRDASEADLSPRKLRSWFLPPFEQAVRAGCRGFMLGYQSIDGVPITAHQWLINDVLKGEWGFTGTLVTDWDNVGRMVYDQRTCADYAEAAAVAVNSGNDLIMATPQFFEGAQEAVARGLIEEKQIDDAVRRVLRLKFELGLFEDPRAPDPERQAQVIGCRAHADLNLETARRSLVLLRNDGVLPLEGGLTSDGIGRAASRGKQRTIAVIGPNADSPQAMLGDWAGATGQVPWMPDGHPRESVETVLDGLRAVAPADWTITYARGADIESTASNSEWSLGPDGQPQPSVFTPAPVDQAQLREATAAAEAADYAVVVVGDTIALTGEVRSTATLDLQGGQIALLDAVAATGTPMIVVLAQSKPSTLPESALNAAALIEAFNPGMRGGRAVAELLLGLTEPSGRLPVSFARHVGQQPVFYNQVRGQHGSRYADLTQDPLFAFGEGLTYTTVTYSDLVVHDPEVSADGTVDATVRLTNSGSRRAVETVQAYVSDLTTSVTWAEQELKGFTQVEILPGESLDVRISIPASQCSLVTADNRRVVEPGEFALRVGPSSRREQQLSVEFRIRT
;
A
#
# COMPACT_ATOMS: atom_id res chain seq x y z
N MET A 1 17.17 -60.24 -12.45
CA MET A 1 17.77 -59.10 -11.72
C MET A 1 16.98 -57.89 -12.09
N GLY A 2 16.07 -57.48 -11.20
CA GLY A 2 15.30 -56.25 -11.36
C GLY A 2 16.25 -55.05 -11.28
N GLN A 3 16.15 -54.15 -12.27
CA GLN A 3 16.81 -52.85 -12.14
C GLN A 3 16.31 -52.17 -10.82
N PRO A 4 17.19 -51.54 -10.04
CA PRO A 4 16.76 -50.78 -8.90
C PRO A 4 15.75 -49.72 -9.39
N VAL A 5 14.57 -49.70 -8.79
CA VAL A 5 13.64 -48.60 -8.92
C VAL A 5 14.38 -47.39 -8.34
N HIS A 6 14.97 -46.57 -9.22
CA HIS A 6 15.51 -45.27 -8.79
C HIS A 6 14.34 -44.53 -8.13
N SER A 7 14.45 -44.30 -6.80
CA SER A 7 13.52 -43.41 -6.08
C SER A 7 13.49 -42.07 -6.86
N ALA A 8 12.30 -41.54 -7.06
CA ALA A 8 12.15 -40.29 -7.81
C ALA A 8 12.93 -39.19 -7.08
N ALA A 9 13.92 -38.61 -7.76
CA ALA A 9 14.82 -37.64 -7.11
C ALA A 9 14.05 -36.40 -6.61
N TYR A 10 12.92 -36.07 -7.21
CA TYR A 10 12.08 -34.95 -6.75
C TYR A 10 11.46 -35.18 -5.37
N LEU A 11 11.37 -36.43 -4.88
CA LEU A 11 10.88 -36.79 -3.56
C LEU A 11 12.01 -36.91 -2.51
N ASP A 12 13.26 -36.74 -2.91
CA ASP A 12 14.41 -36.79 -1.99
C ASP A 12 14.70 -35.40 -1.42
N PRO A 13 14.44 -35.14 -0.13
CA PRO A 13 14.66 -33.82 0.47
C PRO A 13 16.15 -33.43 0.55
N GLU A 14 17.08 -34.40 0.45
CA GLU A 14 18.53 -34.14 0.46
C GLU A 14 19.07 -33.75 -0.94
N ALA A 15 18.29 -33.95 -2.00
CA ALA A 15 18.68 -33.54 -3.33
C ALA A 15 18.52 -32.01 -3.51
N SER A 16 19.39 -31.40 -4.33
CA SER A 16 19.29 -29.95 -4.60
C SER A 16 17.97 -29.58 -5.27
N VAL A 17 17.50 -28.36 -5.04
CA VAL A 17 16.27 -27.81 -5.66
C VAL A 17 16.32 -27.96 -7.18
N GLU A 18 17.47 -27.72 -7.80
CA GLU A 18 17.67 -27.85 -9.25
C GLU A 18 17.50 -29.31 -9.70
N ALA A 19 18.14 -30.27 -9.02
CA ALA A 19 18.03 -31.69 -9.37
C ALA A 19 16.60 -32.23 -9.20
N ARG A 20 15.91 -31.78 -8.15
CA ARG A 20 14.50 -32.12 -7.91
C ARG A 20 13.59 -31.55 -8.98
N THR A 21 13.82 -30.28 -9.34
CA THR A 21 13.07 -29.58 -10.41
C THR A 21 13.25 -30.28 -11.76
N ASP A 22 14.49 -30.62 -12.13
CA ASP A 22 14.80 -31.31 -13.39
C ASP A 22 14.16 -32.69 -13.45
N ASP A 23 14.24 -33.47 -12.38
CA ASP A 23 13.64 -34.81 -12.32
C ASP A 23 12.11 -34.73 -12.44
N LEU A 24 11.46 -33.83 -11.69
CA LEU A 24 10.01 -33.67 -11.73
C LEU A 24 9.53 -33.23 -13.12
N LEU A 25 10.15 -32.19 -13.68
CA LEU A 25 9.82 -31.64 -14.99
C LEU A 25 9.93 -32.72 -16.11
N SER A 26 10.95 -33.56 -16.05
CA SER A 26 11.16 -34.66 -17.02
C SER A 26 10.05 -35.74 -17.00
N ARG A 27 9.29 -35.80 -15.89
CA ARG A 27 8.20 -36.77 -15.71
C ARG A 27 6.83 -36.23 -16.11
N MET A 28 6.72 -34.91 -16.30
CA MET A 28 5.45 -34.22 -16.56
C MET A 28 5.03 -34.36 -18.03
N THR A 29 3.73 -34.57 -18.24
CA THR A 29 3.07 -34.45 -19.54
C THR A 29 2.78 -32.96 -19.82
N LEU A 30 2.52 -32.63 -21.12
CA LEU A 30 2.19 -31.24 -21.49
C LEU A 30 0.97 -30.69 -20.72
N PRO A 31 -0.15 -31.41 -20.53
CA PRO A 31 -1.25 -30.92 -19.70
C PRO A 31 -0.82 -30.65 -18.24
N GLU A 32 0.02 -31.48 -17.63
CA GLU A 32 0.52 -31.27 -16.29
C GLU A 32 1.44 -30.04 -16.20
N LYS A 33 2.26 -29.79 -17.20
CA LYS A 33 3.09 -28.59 -17.32
C LYS A 33 2.23 -27.34 -17.44
N VAL A 34 1.25 -27.34 -18.35
CA VAL A 34 0.34 -26.21 -18.55
C VAL A 34 -0.48 -25.93 -17.29
N GLY A 35 -0.96 -26.98 -16.62
CA GLY A 35 -1.68 -26.85 -15.35
C GLY A 35 -0.86 -26.14 -14.25
N GLN A 36 0.46 -26.43 -14.16
CA GLN A 36 1.33 -25.76 -13.18
C GLN A 36 1.50 -24.26 -13.42
N LEU A 37 1.19 -23.75 -14.59
CA LEU A 37 1.20 -22.31 -14.89
C LEU A 37 -0.12 -21.62 -14.53
N LEU A 38 -1.16 -22.36 -14.11
CA LEU A 38 -2.45 -21.77 -13.72
C LEU A 38 -2.49 -21.43 -12.23
N MET A 39 -2.98 -20.23 -11.95
CA MET A 39 -3.42 -19.77 -10.64
C MET A 39 -4.91 -19.43 -10.74
N LEU A 40 -5.79 -20.32 -10.28
CA LEU A 40 -7.23 -20.19 -10.47
C LEU A 40 -7.96 -19.79 -9.20
N ASP A 41 -9.01 -18.97 -9.38
CA ASP A 41 -9.92 -18.59 -8.31
C ASP A 41 -10.76 -19.78 -7.84
N ALA A 42 -10.74 -20.05 -6.56
CA ALA A 42 -11.44 -21.17 -5.95
C ALA A 42 -12.71 -20.78 -5.19
N GLN A 43 -13.06 -19.49 -5.12
CA GLN A 43 -14.24 -19.04 -4.37
C GLN A 43 -15.57 -19.46 -5.02
N HIS A 44 -15.59 -19.55 -6.34
CA HIS A 44 -16.79 -19.89 -7.14
C HIS A 44 -16.60 -21.13 -8.00
N GLY A 45 -15.41 -21.71 -8.02
CA GLY A 45 -15.04 -22.83 -8.88
C GLY A 45 -15.25 -24.20 -8.22
N ASP A 46 -15.46 -25.22 -9.05
CA ASP A 46 -15.37 -26.62 -8.63
C ASP A 46 -13.88 -26.97 -8.41
N LEU A 47 -13.52 -27.26 -7.16
CA LEU A 47 -12.15 -27.66 -6.80
C LEU A 47 -11.71 -28.92 -7.58
N ALA A 48 -12.63 -29.82 -7.90
CA ALA A 48 -12.29 -31.01 -8.70
C ALA A 48 -11.94 -30.64 -10.14
N ASP A 49 -12.61 -29.67 -10.75
CA ASP A 49 -12.25 -29.14 -12.06
C ASP A 49 -10.90 -28.42 -12.03
N ILE A 50 -10.74 -27.50 -11.06
CA ILE A 50 -9.52 -26.68 -10.92
C ILE A 50 -8.30 -27.57 -10.68
N VAL A 51 -8.35 -28.43 -9.67
CA VAL A 51 -7.17 -29.16 -9.18
C VAL A 51 -6.96 -30.48 -9.89
N SER A 52 -8.04 -31.23 -10.21
CA SER A 52 -7.91 -32.57 -10.78
C SER A 52 -8.05 -32.61 -12.29
N ALA A 53 -8.90 -31.78 -12.92
CA ALA A 53 -9.06 -31.75 -14.36
C ALA A 53 -8.06 -30.79 -15.03
N LYS A 54 -7.93 -29.56 -14.56
CA LYS A 54 -6.98 -28.55 -15.10
C LYS A 54 -5.59 -28.64 -14.48
N LEU A 55 -5.40 -29.44 -13.41
CA LEU A 55 -4.10 -29.67 -12.77
C LEU A 55 -3.43 -28.37 -12.31
N ALA A 56 -4.24 -27.39 -11.87
CA ALA A 56 -3.77 -26.07 -11.51
C ALA A 56 -2.63 -26.14 -10.48
N GLY A 57 -1.55 -25.42 -10.75
CA GLY A 57 -0.38 -25.36 -9.88
C GLY A 57 -0.56 -24.44 -8.69
N ALA A 58 -1.47 -23.46 -8.82
CA ALA A 58 -1.77 -22.48 -7.77
C ALA A 58 -3.28 -22.17 -7.72
N VAL A 59 -3.73 -21.71 -6.55
CA VAL A 59 -5.10 -21.25 -6.32
C VAL A 59 -5.10 -20.00 -5.45
N LEU A 60 -6.14 -19.18 -5.59
CA LEU A 60 -6.43 -18.04 -4.72
C LEU A 60 -7.87 -18.09 -4.24
N HIS A 61 -8.22 -17.28 -3.22
CA HIS A 61 -9.55 -17.18 -2.62
C HIS A 61 -10.15 -18.56 -2.26
N VAL A 62 -9.37 -19.39 -1.61
CA VAL A 62 -9.89 -20.66 -1.07
C VAL A 62 -10.48 -20.38 0.30
N SER A 63 -11.78 -20.70 0.46
CA SER A 63 -12.40 -20.52 1.79
C SER A 63 -11.73 -21.39 2.85
N PRO A 64 -11.75 -20.98 4.13
CA PRO A 64 -11.16 -21.74 5.23
C PRO A 64 -11.59 -23.22 5.28
N ASP A 65 -12.86 -23.48 4.99
CA ASP A 65 -13.45 -24.83 5.04
C ASP A 65 -12.99 -25.71 3.86
N LEU A 66 -12.66 -25.13 2.72
CA LEU A 66 -12.28 -25.83 1.50
C LEU A 66 -10.78 -26.06 1.36
N MET A 67 -9.95 -25.34 2.09
CA MET A 67 -8.49 -25.43 1.99
C MET A 67 -7.95 -26.87 2.19
N PRO A 68 -8.36 -27.64 3.21
CA PRO A 68 -7.90 -29.02 3.37
C PRO A 68 -8.28 -29.92 2.18
N GLN A 69 -9.47 -29.71 1.59
CA GLN A 69 -9.93 -30.47 0.42
C GLN A 69 -9.09 -30.15 -0.82
N ALA A 70 -8.77 -28.87 -1.04
CA ALA A 70 -7.94 -28.45 -2.18
C ALA A 70 -6.54 -29.11 -2.12
N MET A 71 -5.91 -29.09 -0.95
CA MET A 71 -4.60 -29.74 -0.74
C MET A 71 -4.64 -31.26 -0.94
N GLU A 72 -5.70 -31.92 -0.44
CA GLU A 72 -5.87 -33.36 -0.62
C GLU A 72 -6.11 -33.77 -2.09
N LEU A 73 -6.86 -32.96 -2.86
CA LEU A 73 -7.04 -33.18 -4.29
C LEU A 73 -5.70 -33.11 -5.04
N ALA A 74 -4.85 -32.12 -4.72
CA ALA A 74 -3.52 -32.00 -5.33
C ALA A 74 -2.64 -33.22 -5.01
N ARG A 75 -2.64 -33.67 -3.76
CA ARG A 75 -1.89 -34.86 -3.31
C ARG A 75 -2.31 -36.13 -4.06
N ARG A 76 -3.55 -36.23 -4.52
CA ARG A 76 -4.09 -37.39 -5.26
C ARG A 76 -3.79 -37.35 -6.75
N THR A 77 -3.25 -36.26 -7.29
CA THR A 77 -2.83 -36.23 -8.69
C THR A 77 -1.68 -37.20 -8.94
N ARG A 78 -1.43 -37.53 -10.22
CA ARG A 78 -0.43 -38.52 -10.59
C ARG A 78 0.98 -38.28 -10.04
N LEU A 79 1.39 -37.02 -9.97
CA LEU A 79 2.71 -36.62 -9.45
C LEU A 79 2.65 -36.06 -8.02
N GLY A 80 1.46 -35.84 -7.48
CA GLY A 80 1.27 -35.31 -6.12
C GLY A 80 1.91 -33.93 -5.89
N ILE A 81 1.96 -33.09 -6.92
CA ILE A 81 2.59 -31.75 -6.82
C ILE A 81 1.74 -30.88 -5.88
N PRO A 82 2.30 -30.33 -4.79
CA PRO A 82 1.57 -29.48 -3.85
C PRO A 82 1.01 -28.23 -4.53
N LEU A 83 -0.17 -27.77 -4.07
CA LEU A 83 -0.71 -26.47 -4.49
C LEU A 83 0.12 -25.33 -3.88
N LEU A 84 0.32 -24.27 -4.66
CA LEU A 84 0.69 -22.98 -4.16
C LEU A 84 -0.60 -22.20 -3.89
N THR A 85 -0.78 -21.67 -2.68
CA THR A 85 -1.94 -20.85 -2.30
C THR A 85 -1.49 -19.43 -2.04
N ALA A 86 -2.19 -18.45 -2.58
CA ALA A 86 -1.89 -17.04 -2.37
C ALA A 86 -3.18 -16.23 -2.23
N ASP A 87 -3.10 -15.07 -1.54
CA ASP A 87 -4.26 -14.22 -1.29
C ASP A 87 -3.86 -12.75 -1.09
N ASP A 88 -4.84 -11.83 -1.07
CA ASP A 88 -4.64 -10.40 -0.91
C ASP A 88 -4.52 -9.99 0.56
N GLY A 89 -3.37 -10.22 1.13
CA GLY A 89 -3.01 -9.73 2.47
C GLY A 89 -2.29 -8.38 2.41
N ILE A 90 -2.97 -7.33 1.86
CA ILE A 90 -2.34 -6.04 1.56
C ILE A 90 -1.85 -5.33 2.82
N HIS A 91 -2.67 -5.26 3.86
CA HIS A 91 -2.31 -4.65 5.15
C HIS A 91 -2.78 -5.48 6.36
N GLY A 92 -2.78 -6.80 6.18
CA GLY A 92 -3.20 -7.81 7.15
C GLY A 92 -3.80 -9.01 6.42
N HIS A 93 -4.23 -10.04 7.13
CA HIS A 93 -4.90 -11.19 6.53
C HIS A 93 -6.37 -10.85 6.22
N SER A 94 -6.61 -10.25 5.06
CA SER A 94 -7.87 -9.61 4.66
C SER A 94 -9.08 -10.54 4.77
N PHE A 95 -8.95 -11.81 4.38
CA PHE A 95 -10.06 -12.74 4.17
C PHE A 95 -10.16 -13.83 5.22
N TRP A 96 -9.62 -13.58 6.41
CA TRP A 96 -9.75 -14.46 7.56
C TRP A 96 -10.44 -13.75 8.73
N PRO A 97 -11.59 -14.24 9.20
CA PRO A 97 -12.34 -13.59 10.29
C PRO A 97 -11.51 -13.43 11.56
N GLY A 98 -11.45 -12.23 12.12
CA GLY A 98 -10.73 -11.93 13.34
C GLY A 98 -9.21 -11.75 13.19
N ALA A 99 -8.66 -11.90 11.99
CA ALA A 99 -7.27 -11.55 11.72
C ALA A 99 -7.01 -10.05 11.89
N THR A 100 -5.75 -9.69 12.15
CA THR A 100 -5.38 -8.29 12.39
C THR A 100 -5.31 -7.52 11.09
N ILE A 101 -6.13 -6.46 10.96
CA ILE A 101 -6.07 -5.49 9.86
C ILE A 101 -5.35 -4.24 10.35
N PHE A 102 -4.17 -4.02 9.85
CA PHE A 102 -3.32 -2.85 10.11
C PHE A 102 -3.85 -1.62 9.36
N PRO A 103 -3.32 -0.41 9.63
CA PRO A 103 -3.58 0.74 8.77
C PRO A 103 -3.29 0.42 7.30
N THR A 104 -4.03 1.03 6.36
CA THR A 104 -3.74 0.88 4.93
C THR A 104 -2.30 1.27 4.60
N GLN A 105 -1.76 0.81 3.46
CA GLN A 105 -0.37 1.12 3.09
C GLN A 105 -0.10 2.63 3.06
N LEU A 106 -1.06 3.44 2.59
CA LEU A 106 -0.93 4.89 2.60
C LEU A 106 -0.85 5.45 4.03
N ALA A 107 -1.69 4.95 4.94
CA ALA A 107 -1.61 5.32 6.35
C ALA A 107 -0.30 4.84 6.99
N MET A 108 0.13 3.60 6.71
CA MET A 108 1.42 3.10 7.20
C MET A 108 2.61 3.92 6.68
N ALA A 109 2.53 4.43 5.45
CA ALA A 109 3.58 5.28 4.89
C ALA A 109 3.75 6.59 5.65
N CYS A 110 2.70 7.10 6.30
CA CYS A 110 2.80 8.27 7.19
C CYS A 110 3.76 8.06 8.36
N THR A 111 4.07 6.82 8.71
CA THR A 111 5.01 6.52 9.79
C THR A 111 6.46 6.79 9.43
N TRP A 112 6.83 6.78 8.15
CA TRP A 112 8.19 6.90 7.64
C TRP A 112 9.19 5.97 8.37
N ASP A 113 8.74 4.76 8.74
CA ASP A 113 9.54 3.81 9.52
C ASP A 113 9.58 2.41 8.85
N PRO A 114 10.63 2.12 8.09
CA PRO A 114 10.81 0.79 7.48
C PRO A 114 10.88 -0.35 8.51
N SER A 115 11.41 -0.09 9.70
CA SER A 115 11.52 -1.10 10.76
C SER A 115 10.14 -1.49 11.31
N LEU A 116 9.26 -0.50 11.48
CA LEU A 116 7.88 -0.76 11.88
C LEU A 116 7.13 -1.57 10.82
N LEU A 117 7.27 -1.21 9.54
CA LEU A 117 6.61 -1.92 8.45
C LEU A 117 7.13 -3.35 8.28
N HIS A 118 8.42 -3.59 8.53
CA HIS A 118 8.96 -4.96 8.61
C HIS A 118 8.24 -5.78 9.70
N ARG A 119 8.02 -5.21 10.90
CA ARG A 119 7.30 -5.89 12.00
C ARG A 119 5.84 -6.16 11.64
N VAL A 120 5.17 -5.19 11.00
CA VAL A 120 3.79 -5.34 10.52
C VAL A 120 3.68 -6.48 9.51
N ALA A 121 4.53 -6.48 8.49
CA ALA A 121 4.57 -7.55 7.49
C ALA A 121 4.88 -8.93 8.10
N ARG A 122 5.77 -8.99 9.11
CA ARG A 122 6.07 -10.24 9.82
C ARG A 122 4.85 -10.75 10.60
N ALA A 123 4.11 -9.86 11.28
CA ALA A 123 2.89 -10.21 11.98
C ALA A 123 1.81 -10.73 11.02
N ALA A 124 1.57 -10.01 9.93
CA ALA A 124 0.63 -10.43 8.89
C ALA A 124 1.01 -11.80 8.29
N ALA A 125 2.30 -12.00 7.95
CA ALA A 125 2.79 -13.27 7.42
C ALA A 125 2.55 -14.44 8.39
N THR A 126 2.71 -14.21 9.68
CA THR A 126 2.50 -15.24 10.71
C THR A 126 1.03 -15.67 10.77
N GLU A 127 0.09 -14.72 10.66
CA GLU A 127 -1.35 -15.01 10.60
C GLU A 127 -1.71 -15.74 9.29
N ILE A 128 -1.23 -15.23 8.14
CA ILE A 128 -1.48 -15.79 6.80
C ILE A 128 -0.97 -17.25 6.73
N ALA A 129 0.28 -17.48 7.13
CA ALA A 129 0.88 -18.81 7.08
C ALA A 129 0.14 -19.85 7.95
N ALA A 130 -0.45 -19.43 9.09
CA ALA A 130 -1.21 -20.33 9.96
C ALA A 130 -2.50 -20.86 9.31
N THR A 131 -2.98 -20.21 8.26
CA THR A 131 -4.22 -20.55 7.55
C THR A 131 -4.00 -21.39 6.28
N GLY A 132 -2.75 -21.78 6.02
CA GLY A 132 -2.41 -22.60 4.85
C GLY A 132 -2.18 -21.79 3.57
N ILE A 133 -1.96 -20.48 3.69
CA ILE A 133 -1.66 -19.60 2.57
C ILE A 133 -0.15 -19.37 2.52
N HIS A 134 0.44 -19.56 1.33
CA HIS A 134 1.89 -19.58 1.09
C HIS A 134 2.42 -18.25 0.56
N GLY A 135 1.56 -17.40 0.00
CA GLY A 135 1.95 -16.12 -0.58
C GLY A 135 0.91 -15.04 -0.37
N THR A 136 1.36 -13.79 -0.40
CA THR A 136 0.48 -12.61 -0.34
C THR A 136 0.76 -11.67 -1.51
N PHE A 137 -0.30 -11.11 -2.12
CA PHE A 137 -0.19 -10.14 -3.21
C PHE A 137 0.12 -8.73 -2.67
N SER A 138 1.23 -8.63 -1.94
CA SER A 138 1.73 -7.44 -1.25
C SER A 138 3.27 -7.47 -1.24
N PRO A 139 3.95 -6.28 -1.17
CA PRO A 139 3.45 -4.92 -1.09
C PRO A 139 3.04 -4.32 -2.44
N VAL A 140 2.18 -3.29 -2.42
CA VAL A 140 1.85 -2.50 -3.60
C VAL A 140 2.87 -1.37 -3.76
N LEU A 141 3.63 -1.39 -4.86
CA LEU A 141 4.73 -0.45 -5.14
C LEU A 141 4.38 0.60 -6.20
N CYS A 142 3.09 0.74 -6.51
CA CYS A 142 2.59 1.77 -7.42
C CYS A 142 2.83 3.16 -6.83
N ILE A 143 3.19 4.12 -7.70
CA ILE A 143 3.40 5.52 -7.31
C ILE A 143 2.10 6.31 -7.49
N THR A 144 1.62 6.99 -6.47
CA THR A 144 0.50 7.90 -6.58
C THR A 144 0.83 9.05 -7.53
N ARG A 145 -0.01 9.27 -8.56
CA ARG A 145 0.09 10.39 -9.51
C ARG A 145 -1.20 11.18 -9.60
N ASP A 146 -2.31 10.52 -9.96
CA ASP A 146 -3.63 11.15 -10.01
C ASP A 146 -4.45 10.71 -8.78
N LEU A 147 -4.78 11.66 -7.91
CA LEU A 147 -5.51 11.39 -6.66
C LEU A 147 -6.94 10.89 -6.88
N ARG A 148 -7.46 10.95 -8.12
CA ARG A 148 -8.77 10.39 -8.46
C ARG A 148 -8.76 8.86 -8.60
N TRP A 149 -7.59 8.25 -8.74
CA TRP A 149 -7.46 6.80 -8.83
C TRP A 149 -8.00 6.11 -7.56
N GLY A 150 -8.78 5.05 -7.73
CA GLY A 150 -9.46 4.36 -6.62
C GLY A 150 -8.52 3.61 -5.68
N ARG A 151 -7.32 3.24 -6.15
CA ARG A 151 -6.35 2.38 -5.43
C ARG A 151 -5.23 3.16 -4.73
N ILE A 152 -5.43 4.44 -4.44
CA ILE A 152 -4.42 5.29 -3.77
C ILE A 152 -4.08 4.76 -2.37
N ASN A 153 -5.06 4.30 -1.61
CA ASN A 153 -4.88 3.76 -0.26
C ASN A 153 -3.99 2.52 -0.19
N GLU A 154 -3.87 1.79 -1.30
CA GLU A 154 -3.00 0.62 -1.40
C GLU A 154 -1.52 0.99 -1.59
N THR A 155 -1.21 2.24 -1.94
CA THR A 155 0.16 2.70 -2.24
C THR A 155 0.86 3.26 -1.01
N PHE A 156 2.20 3.40 -1.08
CA PHE A 156 2.98 4.16 -0.09
C PHE A 156 3.12 5.64 -0.45
N GLY A 157 2.30 6.17 -1.36
CA GLY A 157 2.29 7.58 -1.74
C GLY A 157 2.98 7.90 -3.05
N GLU A 158 3.57 9.11 -3.16
CA GLU A 158 4.01 9.69 -4.42
C GLU A 158 5.53 9.63 -4.69
N ASP A 159 6.33 9.26 -3.69
CA ASP A 159 7.79 9.32 -3.79
C ASP A 159 8.42 7.93 -4.01
N PRO A 160 9.17 7.72 -5.09
CA PRO A 160 9.76 6.41 -5.41
C PRO A 160 10.80 5.93 -4.41
N PHE A 161 11.53 6.83 -3.73
CA PHE A 161 12.52 6.45 -2.73
C PHE A 161 11.83 5.95 -1.45
N LEU A 162 10.84 6.69 -0.94
CA LEU A 162 10.06 6.28 0.24
C LEU A 162 9.33 4.95 -0.01
N ILE A 163 8.66 4.80 -1.18
CA ILE A 163 7.99 3.56 -1.58
C ILE A 163 8.98 2.40 -1.59
N GLY A 164 10.16 2.61 -2.15
CA GLY A 164 11.20 1.58 -2.23
C GLY A 164 11.69 1.13 -0.86
N GLU A 165 11.97 2.05 0.07
CA GLU A 165 12.43 1.75 1.43
C GLU A 165 11.35 0.97 2.23
N LEU A 166 10.11 1.46 2.19
CA LEU A 166 8.99 0.83 2.91
C LEU A 166 8.63 -0.53 2.28
N GLY A 167 8.56 -0.60 0.95
CA GLY A 167 8.26 -1.84 0.22
C GLY A 167 9.31 -2.92 0.44
N ALA A 168 10.59 -2.57 0.38
CA ALA A 168 11.69 -3.50 0.66
C ALA A 168 11.65 -4.04 2.11
N ALA A 169 11.25 -3.19 3.07
CA ALA A 169 11.08 -3.62 4.46
C ALA A 169 9.93 -4.61 4.60
N MET A 170 8.79 -4.38 3.93
CA MET A 170 7.67 -5.32 3.93
C MET A 170 8.03 -6.65 3.26
N VAL A 171 8.73 -6.64 2.12
CA VAL A 171 9.23 -7.87 1.47
C VAL A 171 10.04 -8.71 2.46
N ARG A 172 11.01 -8.10 3.13
CA ARG A 172 11.81 -8.80 4.16
C ARG A 172 10.96 -9.30 5.33
N GLY A 173 9.96 -8.52 5.74
CA GLY A 173 9.02 -8.91 6.79
C GLY A 173 8.18 -10.13 6.41
N TYR A 174 7.59 -10.16 5.23
CA TYR A 174 6.80 -11.29 4.74
C TYR A 174 7.65 -12.55 4.58
N GLN A 175 8.80 -12.45 3.95
CA GLN A 175 9.65 -13.60 3.62
C GLN A 175 10.56 -14.05 4.77
N GLY A 176 10.67 -13.26 5.85
CA GLY A 176 11.46 -13.59 7.04
C GLY A 176 12.91 -13.93 6.71
N ASP A 177 13.48 -14.90 7.44
CA ASP A 177 14.86 -15.36 7.23
C ASP A 177 15.00 -16.31 6.02
N GLY A 178 13.89 -16.62 5.34
CA GLY A 178 13.85 -17.46 4.15
C GLY A 178 12.51 -18.16 3.98
N LEU A 179 12.17 -18.51 2.74
CA LEU A 179 10.86 -19.08 2.38
C LEU A 179 10.62 -20.48 2.98
N SER A 180 11.66 -21.19 3.39
CA SER A 180 11.53 -22.50 4.09
C SER A 180 11.03 -22.39 5.53
N ASP A 181 11.05 -21.19 6.14
CA ASP A 181 10.43 -20.96 7.44
C ASP A 181 8.90 -21.12 7.31
N PRO A 182 8.26 -22.01 8.11
CA PRO A 182 6.81 -22.25 8.03
C PRO A 182 5.97 -21.04 8.46
N THR A 183 6.56 -19.98 8.97
CA THR A 183 5.90 -18.72 9.30
C THR A 183 6.06 -17.66 8.21
N ALA A 184 6.98 -17.87 7.26
CA ALA A 184 7.19 -16.97 6.14
C ALA A 184 6.16 -17.19 5.04
N VAL A 185 5.81 -16.11 4.34
CA VAL A 185 5.01 -16.16 3.12
C VAL A 185 5.74 -15.46 1.99
N LEU A 186 5.50 -15.93 0.78
CA LEU A 186 6.02 -15.31 -0.44
C LEU A 186 5.39 -13.93 -0.62
N ALA A 187 6.21 -12.90 -0.80
CA ALA A 187 5.75 -11.58 -1.20
C ALA A 187 5.62 -11.52 -2.73
N TYR A 188 4.47 -11.06 -3.21
CA TYR A 188 4.26 -10.66 -4.61
C TYR A 188 4.17 -9.14 -4.68
N ALA A 189 5.30 -8.49 -4.97
CA ALA A 189 5.29 -7.04 -5.16
C ALA A 189 4.50 -6.65 -6.41
N LYS A 190 3.57 -5.67 -6.29
CA LYS A 190 2.63 -5.30 -7.34
C LYS A 190 2.44 -3.79 -7.45
N HIS A 191 1.93 -3.26 -8.56
CA HIS A 191 1.68 -3.95 -9.83
C HIS A 191 2.78 -3.52 -10.81
N PHE A 192 3.60 -4.45 -11.24
CA PHE A 192 4.77 -4.21 -12.09
C PHE A 192 4.34 -3.94 -13.54
N ALA A 193 4.66 -2.76 -14.11
CA ALA A 193 4.96 -1.48 -13.48
C ALA A 193 4.27 -0.37 -14.28
N GLY A 194 4.07 0.79 -13.63
CA GLY A 194 3.44 1.94 -14.32
C GLY A 194 1.91 1.96 -14.28
N TYR A 195 1.27 1.05 -13.58
CA TYR A 195 -0.17 0.90 -13.52
C TYR A 195 -0.91 2.15 -13.02
N SER A 196 -0.31 2.90 -12.11
CA SER A 196 -0.89 4.11 -11.52
C SER A 196 -0.73 5.39 -12.35
N GLU A 197 -0.07 5.34 -13.50
CA GLU A 197 -0.06 6.45 -14.47
C GLU A 197 -1.33 6.40 -15.31
N THR A 198 -2.43 6.85 -14.74
CA THR A 198 -3.76 6.71 -15.31
C THR A 198 -4.13 7.89 -16.20
N LEU A 199 -4.97 7.66 -17.20
CA LEU A 199 -5.60 8.75 -17.98
C LEU A 199 -6.86 9.23 -17.27
N GLY A 200 -6.76 10.42 -16.65
CA GLY A 200 -7.88 11.03 -15.94
C GLY A 200 -8.29 10.28 -14.68
N GLY A 201 -7.37 9.66 -13.99
CA GLY A 201 -7.59 8.91 -12.76
C GLY A 201 -8.27 7.54 -12.94
N ARG A 202 -8.60 7.13 -14.18
CA ARG A 202 -9.38 5.91 -14.47
C ARG A 202 -8.52 4.67 -14.26
N ASP A 203 -9.08 3.70 -13.56
CA ASP A 203 -8.42 2.44 -13.30
C ASP A 203 -8.21 1.61 -14.58
N ALA A 204 -7.12 0.86 -14.65
CA ALA A 204 -6.73 0.02 -15.79
C ALA A 204 -6.67 0.75 -17.15
N SER A 205 -6.60 2.08 -17.16
CA SER A 205 -6.47 2.86 -18.39
C SER A 205 -5.07 2.73 -18.99
N GLU A 206 -4.92 3.11 -20.26
CA GLU A 206 -3.60 3.25 -20.89
C GLU A 206 -2.65 4.09 -20.02
N ALA A 207 -1.41 3.63 -19.87
CA ALA A 207 -0.34 4.38 -19.22
C ALA A 207 0.55 5.06 -20.28
N ASP A 208 0.49 6.39 -20.36
CA ASP A 208 1.33 7.18 -21.27
C ASP A 208 2.73 7.37 -20.67
N LEU A 209 3.57 6.37 -20.83
CA LEU A 209 4.89 6.28 -20.22
C LEU A 209 5.99 6.01 -21.25
N SER A 210 6.84 7.01 -21.47
CA SER A 210 8.09 6.72 -22.19
C SER A 210 9.00 5.79 -21.36
N PRO A 211 9.90 5.00 -22.00
CA PRO A 211 10.89 4.18 -21.28
C PRO A 211 11.73 5.00 -20.29
N ARG A 212 12.05 6.26 -20.62
CA ARG A 212 12.76 7.17 -19.73
C ARG A 212 11.95 7.50 -18.47
N LYS A 213 10.67 7.88 -18.62
CA LYS A 213 9.78 8.19 -17.49
C LYS A 213 9.57 6.95 -16.60
N LEU A 214 9.41 5.76 -17.21
CA LEU A 214 9.33 4.48 -16.51
C LEU A 214 10.59 4.25 -15.65
N ARG A 215 11.77 4.32 -16.26
CA ARG A 215 13.05 4.13 -15.57
C ARG A 215 13.34 5.21 -14.52
N SER A 216 12.84 6.43 -14.72
CA SER A 216 13.09 7.52 -13.77
C SER A 216 12.34 7.33 -12.46
N TRP A 217 11.06 6.95 -12.54
CA TRP A 217 10.14 7.05 -11.40
C TRP A 217 9.49 5.73 -11.02
N PHE A 218 9.00 4.95 -11.99
CA PHE A 218 8.13 3.80 -11.72
C PHE A 218 8.88 2.49 -11.46
N LEU A 219 10.08 2.33 -12.04
CA LEU A 219 10.89 1.12 -11.85
C LEU A 219 11.72 1.08 -10.56
N PRO A 220 12.24 2.19 -10.01
CA PRO A 220 13.12 2.15 -8.84
C PRO A 220 12.55 1.41 -7.61
N PRO A 221 11.27 1.56 -7.22
CA PRO A 221 10.72 0.80 -6.09
C PRO A 221 10.75 -0.72 -6.31
N PHE A 222 10.49 -1.17 -7.54
CA PHE A 222 10.52 -2.60 -7.90
C PHE A 222 11.95 -3.14 -7.95
N GLU A 223 12.90 -2.37 -8.48
CA GLU A 223 14.32 -2.74 -8.44
C GLU A 223 14.80 -2.93 -7.00
N GLN A 224 14.36 -2.05 -6.10
CA GLN A 224 14.68 -2.15 -4.67
C GLN A 224 14.05 -3.39 -4.03
N ALA A 225 12.83 -3.78 -4.43
CA ALA A 225 12.20 -5.02 -3.99
C ALA A 225 12.98 -6.26 -4.48
N VAL A 226 13.48 -6.27 -5.73
CA VAL A 226 14.37 -7.35 -6.21
C VAL A 226 15.63 -7.44 -5.36
N ARG A 227 16.28 -6.30 -5.08
CA ARG A 227 17.46 -6.24 -4.21
C ARG A 227 17.19 -6.67 -2.77
N ALA A 228 15.95 -6.48 -2.29
CA ALA A 228 15.49 -6.96 -0.99
C ALA A 228 15.20 -8.48 -0.97
N GLY A 229 15.35 -9.16 -2.10
CA GLY A 229 15.14 -10.60 -2.23
C GLY A 229 13.69 -11.02 -2.50
N CYS A 230 12.86 -10.13 -3.03
CA CYS A 230 11.49 -10.46 -3.42
C CYS A 230 11.47 -11.63 -4.42
N ARG A 231 10.62 -12.64 -4.16
CA ARG A 231 10.55 -13.87 -4.96
C ARG A 231 9.30 -13.95 -5.83
N GLY A 232 8.38 -12.98 -5.72
CA GLY A 232 7.18 -12.87 -6.55
C GLY A 232 6.96 -11.45 -7.06
N PHE A 233 6.48 -11.31 -8.29
CA PHE A 233 5.96 -10.06 -8.83
C PHE A 233 4.61 -10.31 -9.50
N MET A 234 3.71 -9.33 -9.41
CA MET A 234 2.44 -9.34 -10.12
C MET A 234 2.41 -8.17 -11.09
N LEU A 235 1.94 -8.41 -12.31
CA LEU A 235 1.70 -7.36 -13.31
C LEU A 235 0.50 -6.48 -12.92
N GLY A 236 0.31 -5.36 -13.62
CA GLY A 236 -0.95 -4.61 -13.60
C GLY A 236 -1.87 -5.01 -14.75
N TYR A 237 -2.92 -4.18 -14.99
CA TYR A 237 -3.92 -4.43 -16.04
C TYR A 237 -3.69 -3.62 -17.32
N GLN A 238 -2.96 -2.52 -17.22
CA GLN A 238 -2.86 -1.50 -18.27
C GLN A 238 -2.07 -1.98 -19.48
N SER A 239 -2.20 -1.27 -20.58
CA SER A 239 -1.19 -1.21 -21.62
C SER A 239 -0.24 -0.03 -21.40
N ILE A 240 0.96 -0.13 -21.92
CA ILE A 240 1.95 0.95 -21.95
C ILE A 240 2.29 1.20 -23.42
N ASP A 241 2.05 2.42 -23.90
CA ASP A 241 2.30 2.80 -25.29
C ASP A 241 1.66 1.79 -26.27
N GLY A 242 0.40 1.42 -26.01
CA GLY A 242 -0.38 0.46 -26.81
C GLY A 242 -0.02 -1.02 -26.66
N VAL A 243 0.97 -1.37 -25.83
CA VAL A 243 1.36 -2.76 -25.58
C VAL A 243 0.79 -3.23 -24.24
N PRO A 244 -0.08 -4.27 -24.22
CA PRO A 244 -0.53 -4.88 -22.97
C PRO A 244 0.65 -5.24 -22.07
N ILE A 245 0.56 -4.94 -20.79
CA ILE A 245 1.66 -5.21 -19.85
C ILE A 245 2.05 -6.70 -19.85
N THR A 246 1.08 -7.60 -20.04
CA THR A 246 1.28 -9.06 -20.16
C THR A 246 2.14 -9.44 -21.36
N ALA A 247 2.12 -8.62 -22.42
CA ALA A 247 2.88 -8.81 -23.65
C ALA A 247 4.21 -8.01 -23.69
N HIS A 248 4.56 -7.30 -22.62
CA HIS A 248 5.64 -6.31 -22.63
C HIS A 248 7.02 -6.94 -22.42
N GLN A 249 7.57 -7.57 -23.47
CA GLN A 249 8.80 -8.37 -23.43
C GLN A 249 10.01 -7.59 -22.85
N TRP A 250 10.21 -6.33 -23.29
CA TRP A 250 11.32 -5.51 -22.80
C TRP A 250 11.26 -5.34 -21.26
N LEU A 251 10.08 -5.03 -20.72
CA LEU A 251 9.94 -4.81 -19.29
C LEU A 251 10.15 -6.11 -18.50
N ILE A 252 9.58 -7.21 -18.99
CA ILE A 252 9.62 -8.52 -18.30
C ILE A 252 10.98 -9.21 -18.47
N ASN A 253 11.48 -9.32 -19.70
CA ASN A 253 12.68 -10.10 -19.96
C ASN A 253 13.95 -9.28 -19.84
N ASP A 254 14.01 -8.10 -20.48
CA ASP A 254 15.25 -7.33 -20.48
C ASP A 254 15.47 -6.63 -19.15
N VAL A 255 14.46 -5.95 -18.61
CA VAL A 255 14.60 -5.18 -17.35
C VAL A 255 14.52 -6.11 -16.15
N LEU A 256 13.37 -6.75 -15.90
CA LEU A 256 13.15 -7.52 -14.67
C LEU A 256 14.08 -8.74 -14.58
N LYS A 257 14.04 -9.60 -15.58
CA LYS A 257 14.80 -10.86 -15.54
C LYS A 257 16.26 -10.68 -15.96
N GLY A 258 16.54 -9.81 -16.93
CA GLY A 258 17.89 -9.56 -17.46
C GLY A 258 18.71 -8.58 -16.62
N GLU A 259 18.35 -7.29 -16.62
CA GLU A 259 19.14 -6.25 -15.95
C GLU A 259 19.17 -6.43 -14.43
N TRP A 260 18.03 -6.78 -13.80
CA TRP A 260 17.95 -6.95 -12.34
C TRP A 260 18.21 -8.36 -11.85
N GLY A 261 18.27 -9.34 -12.76
CA GLY A 261 18.56 -10.73 -12.42
C GLY A 261 17.47 -11.41 -11.58
N PHE A 262 16.20 -11.00 -11.74
CA PHE A 262 15.09 -11.60 -11.01
C PHE A 262 14.90 -13.07 -11.39
N THR A 263 14.90 -13.95 -10.39
CA THR A 263 14.81 -15.41 -10.54
C THR A 263 13.55 -16.02 -9.92
N GLY A 264 12.66 -15.19 -9.38
CA GLY A 264 11.38 -15.60 -8.80
C GLY A 264 10.31 -15.88 -9.87
N THR A 265 9.05 -15.85 -9.46
CA THR A 265 7.89 -16.05 -10.34
C THR A 265 7.20 -14.72 -10.64
N LEU A 266 6.77 -14.56 -11.90
CA LEU A 266 5.93 -13.46 -12.35
C LEU A 266 4.52 -13.98 -12.58
N VAL A 267 3.53 -13.43 -11.87
CA VAL A 267 2.12 -13.73 -12.05
C VAL A 267 1.43 -12.60 -12.81
N THR A 268 0.50 -12.92 -13.69
CA THR A 268 -0.40 -11.92 -14.30
C THR A 268 -1.37 -11.41 -13.24
N ASP A 269 -2.00 -10.27 -13.49
CA ASP A 269 -3.17 -9.88 -12.73
C ASP A 269 -4.41 -10.63 -13.24
N TRP A 270 -5.58 -10.40 -12.62
CA TRP A 270 -6.83 -11.13 -12.83
C TRP A 270 -7.27 -11.12 -14.30
N ASP A 271 -7.38 -12.30 -14.87
CA ASP A 271 -7.79 -12.57 -16.26
C ASP A 271 -7.04 -11.75 -17.34
N ASN A 272 -5.82 -11.32 -17.08
CA ASN A 272 -5.06 -10.51 -18.04
C ASN A 272 -4.88 -11.20 -19.39
N VAL A 273 -4.79 -12.53 -19.44
CA VAL A 273 -4.66 -13.26 -20.69
C VAL A 273 -5.97 -13.28 -21.46
N GLY A 274 -7.10 -13.43 -20.77
CA GLY A 274 -8.43 -13.30 -21.37
C GLY A 274 -8.70 -11.90 -21.89
N ARG A 275 -8.30 -10.87 -21.14
CA ARG A 275 -8.46 -9.45 -21.53
C ARG A 275 -7.76 -9.12 -22.87
N MET A 276 -6.66 -9.78 -23.21
CA MET A 276 -6.03 -9.63 -24.54
C MET A 276 -6.94 -10.07 -25.68
N VAL A 277 -7.91 -10.96 -25.41
CA VAL A 277 -8.87 -11.45 -26.43
C VAL A 277 -10.12 -10.56 -26.49
N TYR A 278 -10.82 -10.38 -25.37
CA TYR A 278 -12.15 -9.71 -25.39
C TYR A 278 -12.12 -8.21 -25.13
N ASP A 279 -11.15 -7.70 -24.37
CA ASP A 279 -11.07 -6.29 -23.94
C ASP A 279 -10.04 -5.51 -24.79
N GLN A 280 -8.77 -5.82 -24.68
CA GLN A 280 -7.66 -5.17 -25.40
C GLN A 280 -7.60 -5.56 -26.88
N ARG A 281 -8.16 -6.72 -27.25
CA ARG A 281 -8.30 -7.22 -28.62
C ARG A 281 -6.99 -7.28 -29.41
N THR A 282 -5.91 -7.65 -28.73
CA THR A 282 -4.58 -7.81 -29.32
C THR A 282 -4.30 -9.25 -29.75
N CYS A 283 -5.17 -10.21 -29.38
CA CYS A 283 -5.12 -11.59 -29.77
C CYS A 283 -6.48 -12.04 -30.31
N ALA A 284 -6.50 -12.89 -31.35
CA ALA A 284 -7.73 -13.35 -31.98
C ALA A 284 -8.44 -14.47 -31.18
N ASP A 285 -7.65 -15.26 -30.43
CA ASP A 285 -8.14 -16.38 -29.63
C ASP A 285 -7.23 -16.66 -28.42
N TYR A 286 -7.67 -17.57 -27.55
CA TYR A 286 -6.93 -17.93 -26.34
C TYR A 286 -5.61 -18.68 -26.64
N ALA A 287 -5.43 -19.31 -27.81
CA ALA A 287 -4.16 -19.90 -28.17
C ALA A 287 -3.11 -18.84 -28.49
N GLU A 288 -3.50 -17.80 -29.23
CA GLU A 288 -2.62 -16.64 -29.47
C GLU A 288 -2.31 -15.90 -28.16
N ALA A 289 -3.30 -15.67 -27.30
CA ALA A 289 -3.11 -15.00 -26.02
C ALA A 289 -2.19 -15.80 -25.09
N ALA A 290 -2.34 -17.13 -25.02
CA ALA A 290 -1.45 -18.00 -24.28
C ALA A 290 -0.01 -17.95 -24.84
N ALA A 291 0.14 -17.95 -26.17
CA ALA A 291 1.44 -17.83 -26.80
C ALA A 291 2.13 -16.50 -26.48
N VAL A 292 1.40 -15.40 -26.57
CA VAL A 292 1.92 -14.07 -26.23
C VAL A 292 2.35 -14.04 -24.77
N ALA A 293 1.53 -14.52 -23.84
CA ALA A 293 1.84 -14.51 -22.42
C ALA A 293 3.10 -15.33 -22.08
N VAL A 294 3.19 -16.59 -22.55
CA VAL A 294 4.35 -17.45 -22.28
C VAL A 294 5.62 -16.91 -22.93
N ASN A 295 5.55 -16.51 -24.21
CA ASN A 295 6.70 -15.97 -24.96
C ASN A 295 7.21 -14.66 -24.37
N SER A 296 6.34 -13.89 -23.71
CA SER A 296 6.72 -12.64 -23.01
C SER A 296 7.30 -12.90 -21.62
N GLY A 297 7.28 -14.15 -21.14
CA GLY A 297 7.96 -14.52 -19.90
C GLY A 297 7.08 -14.53 -18.66
N ASN A 298 5.75 -14.60 -18.78
CA ASN A 298 4.88 -14.83 -17.64
C ASN A 298 4.99 -16.28 -17.14
N ASP A 299 4.93 -16.48 -15.82
CA ASP A 299 5.15 -17.79 -15.19
C ASP A 299 3.87 -18.38 -14.58
N LEU A 300 3.00 -17.52 -14.03
CA LEU A 300 1.70 -17.90 -13.51
C LEU A 300 0.62 -17.05 -14.16
N ILE A 301 -0.47 -17.69 -14.54
CA ILE A 301 -1.61 -17.06 -15.22
C ILE A 301 -2.79 -17.07 -14.27
N MET A 302 -3.16 -15.86 -13.79
CA MET A 302 -4.24 -15.70 -12.82
C MET A 302 -5.59 -15.64 -13.50
N ALA A 303 -6.55 -16.41 -12.99
CA ALA A 303 -7.99 -16.34 -13.27
C ALA A 303 -8.39 -16.44 -14.76
N THR A 304 -7.54 -17.04 -15.62
CA THR A 304 -7.87 -17.34 -17.02
C THR A 304 -7.94 -18.84 -17.24
N PRO A 305 -9.04 -19.53 -16.91
CA PRO A 305 -9.13 -21.00 -17.05
C PRO A 305 -9.01 -21.48 -18.50
N GLN A 306 -9.37 -20.65 -19.49
CA GLN A 306 -9.24 -20.95 -20.93
C GLN A 306 -7.77 -21.06 -21.38
N PHE A 307 -6.84 -20.58 -20.58
CA PHE A 307 -5.42 -20.76 -20.86
C PHE A 307 -5.03 -22.25 -20.91
N PHE A 308 -5.73 -23.12 -20.16
CA PHE A 308 -5.41 -24.56 -20.13
C PHE A 308 -5.49 -25.21 -21.51
N GLU A 309 -6.60 -25.04 -22.21
CA GLU A 309 -6.78 -25.52 -23.56
C GLU A 309 -6.00 -24.68 -24.58
N GLY A 310 -6.01 -23.35 -24.40
CA GLY A 310 -5.34 -22.39 -25.28
C GLY A 310 -3.83 -22.67 -25.42
N ALA A 311 -3.13 -22.91 -24.30
CA ALA A 311 -1.68 -23.19 -24.34
C ALA A 311 -1.35 -24.52 -25.02
N GLN A 312 -2.16 -25.55 -24.79
CA GLN A 312 -1.98 -26.84 -25.47
C GLN A 312 -2.23 -26.70 -26.98
N GLU A 313 -3.26 -25.97 -27.40
CA GLU A 313 -3.52 -25.64 -28.80
C GLU A 313 -2.39 -24.78 -29.38
N ALA A 314 -1.86 -23.83 -28.67
CA ALA A 314 -0.74 -22.99 -29.10
C ALA A 314 0.51 -23.83 -29.39
N VAL A 315 0.82 -24.84 -28.56
CA VAL A 315 1.89 -25.80 -28.84
C VAL A 315 1.58 -26.62 -30.09
N ALA A 316 0.35 -27.14 -30.23
CA ALA A 316 -0.05 -27.91 -31.40
C ALA A 316 -0.01 -27.11 -32.72
N ARG A 317 -0.27 -25.78 -32.62
CA ARG A 317 -0.16 -24.82 -33.75
C ARG A 317 1.27 -24.34 -33.99
N GLY A 318 2.23 -24.68 -33.12
CA GLY A 318 3.62 -24.22 -33.20
C GLY A 318 3.82 -22.75 -32.85
N LEU A 319 2.91 -22.14 -32.07
CA LEU A 319 2.99 -20.77 -31.58
C LEU A 319 3.85 -20.67 -30.31
N ILE A 320 3.98 -21.76 -29.55
CA ILE A 320 4.86 -21.91 -28.38
C ILE A 320 5.71 -23.16 -28.59
N GLU A 321 7.00 -23.09 -28.34
CA GLU A 321 7.85 -24.27 -28.18
C GLU A 321 7.64 -24.85 -26.77
N GLU A 322 7.54 -26.16 -26.60
CA GLU A 322 7.36 -26.80 -25.29
C GLU A 322 8.45 -26.38 -24.29
N LYS A 323 9.66 -26.09 -24.78
CA LYS A 323 10.75 -25.55 -23.96
C LYS A 323 10.39 -24.26 -23.24
N GLN A 324 9.60 -23.38 -23.85
CA GLN A 324 9.20 -22.10 -23.21
C GLN A 324 8.22 -22.35 -22.06
N ILE A 325 7.34 -23.36 -22.19
CA ILE A 325 6.51 -23.85 -21.09
C ILE A 325 7.40 -24.44 -20.00
N ASP A 326 8.40 -25.27 -20.36
CA ASP A 326 9.34 -25.87 -19.41
C ASP A 326 10.09 -24.81 -18.60
N ASP A 327 10.52 -23.74 -19.23
CA ASP A 327 11.23 -22.63 -18.57
C ASP A 327 10.33 -21.90 -17.54
N ALA A 328 9.04 -21.73 -17.80
CA ALA A 328 8.08 -21.14 -16.87
C ALA A 328 7.75 -22.13 -15.72
N VAL A 329 7.43 -23.38 -16.03
CA VAL A 329 7.16 -24.46 -15.06
C VAL A 329 8.33 -24.64 -14.11
N ARG A 330 9.56 -24.59 -14.62
CA ARG A 330 10.79 -24.68 -13.81
C ARG A 330 10.80 -23.64 -12.69
N ARG A 331 10.44 -22.39 -12.97
CA ARG A 331 10.39 -21.33 -11.93
C ARG A 331 9.31 -21.60 -10.89
N VAL A 332 8.15 -22.08 -11.32
CA VAL A 332 7.05 -22.44 -10.40
C VAL A 332 7.44 -23.62 -9.50
N LEU A 333 7.98 -24.69 -10.07
CA LEU A 333 8.41 -25.86 -9.30
C LEU A 333 9.55 -25.53 -8.33
N ARG A 334 10.54 -24.77 -8.80
CA ARG A 334 11.63 -24.29 -7.95
C ARG A 334 11.10 -23.53 -6.73
N LEU A 335 10.14 -22.62 -6.93
CA LEU A 335 9.51 -21.89 -5.84
C LEU A 335 8.83 -22.82 -4.83
N LYS A 336 8.10 -23.85 -5.30
CA LYS A 336 7.46 -24.85 -4.43
C LYS A 336 8.49 -25.64 -3.60
N PHE A 337 9.63 -25.99 -4.17
CA PHE A 337 10.73 -26.61 -3.44
C PHE A 337 11.39 -25.66 -2.45
N GLU A 338 11.63 -24.42 -2.82
CA GLU A 338 12.18 -23.39 -1.91
C GLU A 338 11.26 -23.11 -0.72
N LEU A 339 9.95 -23.19 -0.90
CA LEU A 339 8.94 -23.11 0.15
C LEU A 339 8.88 -24.40 1.02
N GLY A 340 9.48 -25.52 0.58
CA GLY A 340 9.43 -26.79 1.27
C GLY A 340 8.07 -27.51 1.19
N LEU A 341 7.22 -27.18 0.21
CA LEU A 341 5.84 -27.69 0.13
C LEU A 341 5.74 -29.18 -0.12
N PHE A 342 6.78 -29.83 -0.66
CA PHE A 342 6.81 -31.27 -0.87
C PHE A 342 7.03 -32.06 0.43
N GLU A 343 7.74 -31.47 1.40
CA GLU A 343 7.98 -32.02 2.73
C GLU A 343 6.83 -31.66 3.68
N ASP A 344 6.38 -30.44 3.62
CA ASP A 344 5.28 -29.90 4.43
C ASP A 344 4.40 -28.98 3.54
N PRO A 345 3.22 -29.43 3.10
CA PRO A 345 2.31 -28.61 2.32
C PRO A 345 1.71 -27.43 3.12
N ARG A 346 2.12 -27.23 4.38
CA ARG A 346 1.69 -26.14 5.26
C ARG A 346 0.17 -26.04 5.36
N ALA A 347 -0.47 -27.18 5.63
CA ALA A 347 -1.93 -27.20 5.82
C ALA A 347 -2.36 -26.25 6.96
N PRO A 348 -3.61 -25.77 6.95
CA PRO A 348 -4.16 -24.98 8.05
C PRO A 348 -3.92 -25.63 9.40
N ASP A 349 -3.37 -24.90 10.36
CA ASP A 349 -3.05 -25.35 11.71
C ASP A 349 -3.96 -24.65 12.75
N PRO A 350 -5.04 -25.30 13.20
CA PRO A 350 -5.98 -24.70 14.14
C PRO A 350 -5.36 -24.31 15.49
N GLU A 351 -4.36 -25.06 15.99
CA GLU A 351 -3.70 -24.72 17.24
C GLU A 351 -2.89 -23.43 17.09
N ARG A 352 -2.16 -23.31 16.00
CA ARG A 352 -1.41 -22.12 15.67
C ARG A 352 -2.31 -20.93 15.36
N GLN A 353 -3.40 -21.12 14.59
CA GLN A 353 -4.40 -20.09 14.36
C GLN A 353 -4.90 -19.49 15.68
N ALA A 354 -5.30 -20.33 16.62
CA ALA A 354 -5.75 -19.89 17.94
C ALA A 354 -4.70 -19.09 18.74
N GLN A 355 -3.40 -19.27 18.44
CA GLN A 355 -2.31 -18.55 19.11
C GLN A 355 -1.98 -17.22 18.45
N VAL A 356 -2.11 -17.11 17.11
CA VAL A 356 -1.57 -15.98 16.37
C VAL A 356 -2.65 -15.04 15.81
N ILE A 357 -3.82 -15.57 15.36
CA ILE A 357 -4.87 -14.75 14.75
C ILE A 357 -5.42 -13.74 15.77
N GLY A 358 -5.31 -12.44 15.43
CA GLY A 358 -5.76 -11.36 16.27
C GLY A 358 -5.16 -11.31 17.67
N CYS A 359 -3.98 -11.92 17.87
CA CYS A 359 -3.37 -12.02 19.19
C CYS A 359 -3.01 -10.64 19.76
N ARG A 360 -2.82 -10.58 21.09
CA ARG A 360 -2.54 -9.31 21.78
C ARG A 360 -1.30 -8.60 21.23
N ALA A 361 -0.24 -9.33 20.89
CA ALA A 361 0.98 -8.74 20.36
C ALA A 361 0.73 -8.03 19.02
N HIS A 362 -0.10 -8.63 18.16
CA HIS A 362 -0.49 -8.02 16.89
C HIS A 362 -1.44 -6.82 17.09
N ALA A 363 -2.37 -6.90 18.06
CA ALA A 363 -3.23 -5.78 18.42
C ALA A 363 -2.42 -4.59 19.00
N ASP A 364 -1.42 -4.85 19.83
CA ASP A 364 -0.52 -3.82 20.38
C ASP A 364 0.32 -3.19 19.26
N LEU A 365 0.83 -3.98 18.31
CA LEU A 365 1.55 -3.50 17.13
C LEU A 365 0.64 -2.67 16.21
N ASN A 366 -0.62 -3.09 16.03
CA ASN A 366 -1.63 -2.32 15.29
C ASN A 366 -1.84 -0.95 15.91
N LEU A 367 -1.99 -0.86 17.23
CA LEU A 367 -2.14 0.42 17.94
C LEU A 367 -0.86 1.29 17.82
N GLU A 368 0.34 0.69 17.93
CA GLU A 368 1.60 1.42 17.72
C GLU A 368 1.65 2.02 16.31
N THR A 369 1.31 1.21 15.30
CA THR A 369 1.30 1.66 13.90
C THR A 369 0.27 2.76 13.68
N ALA A 370 -0.95 2.60 14.18
CA ALA A 370 -2.01 3.62 14.09
C ALA A 370 -1.61 4.95 14.74
N ARG A 371 -1.02 4.93 15.95
CA ARG A 371 -0.54 6.14 16.64
C ARG A 371 0.47 6.93 15.82
N ARG A 372 1.38 6.22 15.14
CA ARG A 372 2.48 6.82 14.37
C ARG A 372 2.08 7.20 12.94
N SER A 373 0.93 6.73 12.46
CA SER A 373 0.40 7.07 11.14
C SER A 373 -0.43 8.36 11.11
N LEU A 374 -0.93 8.83 12.26
CA LEU A 374 -1.76 10.04 12.31
C LEU A 374 -0.94 11.29 12.02
N VAL A 375 -1.42 12.12 11.08
CA VAL A 375 -0.77 13.36 10.68
C VAL A 375 -1.56 14.57 11.17
N LEU A 376 -0.96 15.37 12.03
CA LEU A 376 -1.54 16.65 12.46
C LEU A 376 -1.22 17.71 11.40
N LEU A 377 -2.24 18.17 10.66
CA LEU A 377 -2.08 19.14 9.57
C LEU A 377 -2.28 20.59 9.99
N ARG A 378 -3.11 20.81 11.01
CA ARG A 378 -3.39 22.12 11.57
C ARG A 378 -3.64 22.00 13.07
N ASN A 379 -3.17 22.97 13.84
CA ASN A 379 -3.52 23.16 15.25
C ASN A 379 -3.33 24.65 15.64
N ASP A 380 -4.39 25.31 16.04
CA ASP A 380 -4.33 26.68 16.52
C ASP A 380 -4.04 26.80 18.03
N GLY A 381 -3.69 25.65 18.65
CA GLY A 381 -3.41 25.51 20.06
C GLY A 381 -4.54 24.82 20.85
N VAL A 382 -5.60 24.35 20.16
CA VAL A 382 -6.68 23.60 20.83
C VAL A 382 -6.22 22.21 21.26
N LEU A 383 -5.30 21.60 20.53
CA LEU A 383 -4.73 20.30 20.83
C LEU A 383 -3.34 20.40 21.49
N PRO A 384 -3.02 19.48 22.43
CA PRO A 384 -3.90 18.46 22.98
C PRO A 384 -4.99 19.06 23.86
N LEU A 385 -6.18 18.43 23.87
CA LEU A 385 -7.28 18.84 24.74
C LEU A 385 -6.81 18.85 26.20
N GLU A 386 -7.24 19.85 26.97
CA GLU A 386 -6.77 20.07 28.35
C GLU A 386 -6.80 18.80 29.20
N GLY A 387 -5.69 18.45 29.81
CA GLY A 387 -5.49 17.22 30.60
C GLY A 387 -4.29 16.40 30.15
N GLY A 388 -3.51 16.92 29.16
CA GLY A 388 -2.31 16.25 28.64
C GLY A 388 -1.26 15.95 29.71
N LEU A 389 -0.40 14.97 29.40
CA LEU A 389 0.71 14.53 30.25
C LEU A 389 1.64 15.73 30.59
N THR A 390 2.08 15.80 31.83
CA THR A 390 3.19 16.68 32.26
C THR A 390 4.51 16.23 31.61
N SER A 391 5.49 17.11 31.51
CA SER A 391 6.79 16.94 30.87
C SER A 391 7.60 15.69 31.27
N ASP A 392 7.23 15.03 32.35
CA ASP A 392 7.85 13.81 32.89
C ASP A 392 7.14 12.52 32.45
N GLY A 393 6.13 12.61 31.60
CA GLY A 393 5.46 11.43 31.02
C GLY A 393 4.64 10.58 32.00
N ILE A 394 4.54 10.95 33.24
CA ILE A 394 3.93 10.13 34.34
C ILE A 394 2.79 10.85 35.06
N GLY A 395 2.52 12.10 34.76
CA GLY A 395 1.49 12.87 35.44
C GLY A 395 0.27 13.18 34.57
N ARG A 396 -0.92 12.71 34.95
CA ARG A 396 -2.14 13.43 34.60
C ARG A 396 -2.03 14.80 35.23
N ALA A 397 -1.85 15.86 34.44
CA ALA A 397 -2.14 17.20 34.92
C ALA A 397 -3.62 17.19 35.31
N ALA A 398 -3.87 17.09 36.59
CA ALA A 398 -5.20 17.11 37.12
C ALA A 398 -5.76 18.52 36.89
N SER A 399 -6.45 18.72 35.78
CA SER A 399 -7.55 19.69 35.77
C SER A 399 -8.68 19.05 36.59
N ARG A 400 -8.44 18.92 37.91
CA ARG A 400 -9.48 18.57 38.84
C ARG A 400 -10.48 19.71 38.80
N GLY A 401 -11.61 19.52 38.14
CA GLY A 401 -12.79 20.28 38.42
C GLY A 401 -13.60 20.90 37.28
N LYS A 402 -13.30 20.66 35.99
CA LYS A 402 -14.22 21.12 34.94
C LYS A 402 -14.69 19.93 34.11
N GLN A 403 -15.94 19.55 34.29
CA GLN A 403 -16.65 18.60 33.41
C GLN A 403 -16.59 19.16 32.00
N ARG A 404 -16.21 18.32 31.02
CA ARG A 404 -16.15 18.67 29.59
C ARG A 404 -17.15 17.83 28.83
N THR A 405 -17.69 18.42 27.79
CA THR A 405 -18.52 17.71 26.80
C THR A 405 -17.82 17.75 25.47
N ILE A 406 -17.64 16.58 24.85
CA ILE A 406 -17.18 16.43 23.46
C ILE A 406 -18.35 15.91 22.63
N ALA A 407 -18.72 16.64 21.59
CA ALA A 407 -19.63 16.14 20.57
C ALA A 407 -18.82 15.45 19.47
N VAL A 408 -18.97 14.13 19.33
CA VAL A 408 -18.40 13.33 18.24
C VAL A 408 -19.42 13.30 17.11
N ILE A 409 -19.07 13.86 15.97
CA ILE A 409 -20.01 14.14 14.89
C ILE A 409 -19.47 13.56 13.58
N GLY A 410 -20.34 13.15 12.68
CA GLY A 410 -19.96 12.79 11.31
C GLY A 410 -20.22 11.35 10.93
N PRO A 411 -20.34 11.07 9.63
CA PRO A 411 -20.69 9.75 9.10
C PRO A 411 -19.61 8.68 9.43
N ASN A 412 -18.34 9.09 9.51
CA ASN A 412 -17.21 8.18 9.76
C ASN A 412 -16.83 8.08 11.27
N ALA A 413 -17.53 8.81 12.15
CA ALA A 413 -17.25 8.83 13.59
C ALA A 413 -17.45 7.46 14.27
N ASP A 414 -18.44 6.70 13.82
CA ASP A 414 -18.74 5.33 14.29
C ASP A 414 -18.85 4.35 13.11
N SER A 415 -17.86 4.39 12.20
CA SER A 415 -17.79 3.53 11.03
C SER A 415 -16.56 2.61 11.13
N PRO A 416 -16.74 1.30 11.39
CA PRO A 416 -15.64 0.33 11.35
C PRO A 416 -14.99 0.28 9.98
N GLN A 417 -15.77 0.38 8.89
CA GLN A 417 -15.25 0.31 7.54
C GLN A 417 -14.36 1.52 7.20
N ALA A 418 -14.66 2.71 7.69
CA ALA A 418 -13.81 3.89 7.52
C ALA A 418 -12.45 3.73 8.24
N MET A 419 -12.41 2.95 9.33
CA MET A 419 -11.14 2.64 10.01
C MET A 419 -10.31 1.64 9.21
N LEU A 420 -10.93 0.65 8.57
CA LEU A 420 -10.24 -0.45 7.89
C LEU A 420 -9.83 -0.11 6.46
N GLY A 421 -10.65 0.61 5.69
CA GLY A 421 -10.43 0.86 4.28
C GLY A 421 -10.72 -0.36 3.39
N ASP A 422 -10.09 -0.42 2.22
CA ASP A 422 -10.20 -1.53 1.27
C ASP A 422 -9.34 -2.74 1.68
N TRP A 423 -9.54 -3.88 1.03
CA TRP A 423 -8.86 -5.15 1.32
C TRP A 423 -8.95 -5.57 2.80
N ALA A 424 -10.17 -5.49 3.35
CA ALA A 424 -10.46 -5.77 4.76
C ALA A 424 -11.71 -6.63 4.96
N GLY A 425 -11.95 -7.59 4.08
CA GLY A 425 -13.02 -8.57 4.17
C GLY A 425 -14.38 -8.11 3.67
N ALA A 426 -14.92 -7.00 4.15
CA ALA A 426 -16.23 -6.47 3.76
C ALA A 426 -16.25 -5.76 2.40
N THR A 427 -15.18 -5.86 1.63
CA THR A 427 -15.02 -5.14 0.37
C THR A 427 -15.59 -5.89 -0.85
N GLY A 428 -16.13 -7.10 -0.62
CA GLY A 428 -16.86 -7.88 -1.62
C GLY A 428 -16.01 -8.86 -2.42
N GLN A 429 -14.71 -9.03 -2.10
CA GLN A 429 -13.83 -9.95 -2.81
C GLN A 429 -14.13 -11.43 -2.48
N VAL A 430 -14.65 -11.72 -1.28
CA VAL A 430 -14.91 -13.09 -0.86
C VAL A 430 -16.32 -13.25 -0.24
N PRO A 431 -17.06 -14.33 -0.58
CA PRO A 431 -18.45 -14.50 -0.14
C PRO A 431 -18.59 -14.96 1.31
N TRP A 432 -17.54 -15.48 1.95
CA TRP A 432 -17.62 -15.99 3.32
C TRP A 432 -17.44 -14.93 4.42
N MET A 433 -17.17 -13.67 4.03
CA MET A 433 -17.07 -12.55 4.95
C MET A 433 -18.01 -11.39 4.55
N PRO A 434 -19.33 -11.63 4.44
CA PRO A 434 -20.26 -10.62 3.96
C PRO A 434 -20.35 -9.40 4.90
N ASP A 435 -20.11 -9.62 6.20
CA ASP A 435 -20.12 -8.57 7.23
C ASP A 435 -18.70 -8.08 7.60
N GLY A 436 -17.66 -8.61 6.94
CA GLY A 436 -16.25 -8.31 7.23
C GLY A 436 -15.76 -8.89 8.56
N HIS A 437 -14.86 -8.18 9.23
CA HIS A 437 -14.32 -8.57 10.53
C HIS A 437 -15.31 -8.31 11.67
N PRO A 438 -15.23 -9.06 12.80
CA PRO A 438 -16.09 -8.86 13.97
C PRO A 438 -16.06 -7.39 14.44
N ARG A 439 -17.24 -6.80 14.68
CA ARG A 439 -17.35 -5.37 15.06
C ARG A 439 -16.52 -5.02 16.30
N GLU A 440 -16.45 -5.92 17.27
CA GLU A 440 -15.72 -5.77 18.52
C GLU A 440 -14.18 -5.74 18.32
N SER A 441 -13.66 -6.16 17.18
CA SER A 441 -12.23 -6.09 16.86
C SER A 441 -11.81 -4.71 16.35
N VAL A 442 -12.77 -3.83 15.98
CA VAL A 442 -12.51 -2.53 15.38
C VAL A 442 -12.94 -1.40 16.31
N GLU A 443 -12.01 -0.60 16.77
CA GLU A 443 -12.30 0.60 17.57
C GLU A 443 -12.51 1.81 16.65
N THR A 444 -13.74 2.34 16.63
CA THR A 444 -14.07 3.60 15.93
C THR A 444 -13.60 4.81 16.73
N VAL A 445 -13.63 6.01 16.13
CA VAL A 445 -13.25 7.26 16.86
C VAL A 445 -14.16 7.47 18.07
N LEU A 446 -15.45 7.15 17.95
CA LEU A 446 -16.40 7.21 19.05
C LEU A 446 -16.04 6.22 20.17
N ASP A 447 -15.71 4.97 19.83
CA ASP A 447 -15.27 3.96 20.81
C ASP A 447 -13.99 4.38 21.51
N GLY A 448 -13.01 4.84 20.75
CA GLY A 448 -11.73 5.31 21.28
C GLY A 448 -11.90 6.44 22.30
N LEU A 449 -12.69 7.46 21.96
CA LEU A 449 -12.96 8.57 22.88
C LEU A 449 -13.70 8.10 24.13
N ARG A 450 -14.70 7.25 24.00
CA ARG A 450 -15.40 6.68 25.18
C ARG A 450 -14.50 5.85 26.08
N ALA A 451 -13.50 5.18 25.50
CA ALA A 451 -12.57 4.32 26.23
C ALA A 451 -11.48 5.09 26.99
N VAL A 452 -11.02 6.24 26.47
CA VAL A 452 -9.84 6.94 27.03
C VAL A 452 -10.13 8.30 27.64
N ALA A 453 -11.29 8.91 27.35
CA ALA A 453 -11.67 10.18 27.94
C ALA A 453 -11.72 10.08 29.48
N PRO A 454 -11.38 11.17 30.22
CA PRO A 454 -11.57 11.21 31.67
C PRO A 454 -13.00 10.87 32.04
N ALA A 455 -13.18 10.17 33.18
CA ALA A 455 -14.49 9.65 33.59
C ALA A 455 -15.55 10.75 33.91
N ASP A 456 -15.12 11.98 34.12
CA ASP A 456 -15.96 13.15 34.33
C ASP A 456 -16.31 13.92 33.03
N TRP A 457 -15.83 13.42 31.87
CA TRP A 457 -16.16 13.98 30.56
C TRP A 457 -17.40 13.30 29.99
N THR A 458 -18.20 14.04 29.25
CA THR A 458 -19.37 13.53 28.53
C THR A 458 -19.05 13.42 27.04
N ILE A 459 -19.23 12.25 26.46
CA ILE A 459 -19.07 12.00 25.02
C ILE A 459 -20.45 11.81 24.41
N THR A 460 -20.89 12.76 23.61
CA THR A 460 -22.14 12.68 22.82
C THR A 460 -21.84 12.27 21.38
N TYR A 461 -22.84 11.80 20.65
CA TYR A 461 -22.70 11.40 19.25
C TYR A 461 -23.87 11.91 18.42
N ALA A 462 -23.57 12.40 17.23
CA ALA A 462 -24.54 12.70 16.19
C ALA A 462 -23.97 12.35 14.80
N ARG A 463 -24.71 11.63 13.99
CA ARG A 463 -24.26 11.25 12.64
C ARG A 463 -24.08 12.46 11.71
N GLY A 464 -25.05 13.38 11.70
CA GLY A 464 -25.01 14.69 11.05
C GLY A 464 -25.13 14.67 9.53
N ALA A 465 -24.60 13.67 8.85
CA ALA A 465 -24.69 13.52 7.39
C ALA A 465 -24.56 12.05 6.98
N ASP A 466 -25.05 11.73 5.78
CA ASP A 466 -24.74 10.52 5.05
C ASP A 466 -23.84 10.85 3.84
N ILE A 467 -23.01 9.91 3.46
CA ILE A 467 -22.09 10.05 2.30
C ILE A 467 -22.79 9.51 1.06
N GLU A 468 -23.38 8.33 1.15
CA GLU A 468 -24.00 7.57 0.07
C GLU A 468 -25.49 7.42 0.28
N SER A 469 -26.26 7.51 -0.82
CA SER A 469 -27.71 7.28 -0.81
C SER A 469 -28.00 5.77 -0.76
N THR A 470 -29.01 5.38 0.05
CA THR A 470 -29.54 4.00 0.12
C THR A 470 -30.23 3.54 -1.19
N ALA A 471 -30.40 4.43 -2.17
CA ALA A 471 -31.01 4.12 -3.45
C ALA A 471 -30.03 3.53 -4.50
N SER A 472 -28.78 3.23 -4.10
CA SER A 472 -27.83 2.54 -4.97
C SER A 472 -28.37 1.16 -5.36
N ASN A 473 -28.46 0.86 -6.67
CA ASN A 473 -28.95 -0.42 -7.17
C ASN A 473 -28.07 -1.57 -6.62
N SER A 474 -28.72 -2.46 -5.88
CA SER A 474 -28.10 -3.69 -5.34
C SER A 474 -27.95 -4.82 -6.37
N GLU A 475 -28.21 -4.55 -7.65
CA GLU A 475 -28.02 -5.56 -8.70
C GLU A 475 -26.54 -5.58 -9.11
N TRP A 476 -25.83 -6.56 -8.57
CA TRP A 476 -24.47 -6.88 -8.96
C TRP A 476 -24.49 -7.50 -10.36
N SER A 477 -23.91 -6.79 -11.36
CA SER A 477 -23.57 -7.39 -12.63
C SER A 477 -22.13 -7.89 -12.60
N LEU A 478 -21.88 -9.06 -13.19
CA LEU A 478 -20.51 -9.53 -13.38
C LEU A 478 -19.91 -8.86 -14.62
N GLY A 479 -18.66 -8.48 -14.53
CA GLY A 479 -17.86 -8.08 -15.67
C GLY A 479 -17.55 -9.28 -16.59
N PRO A 480 -16.97 -9.02 -17.78
CA PRO A 480 -16.52 -10.09 -18.67
C PRO A 480 -15.47 -11.01 -18.04
N ASP A 481 -14.74 -10.52 -17.07
CA ASP A 481 -13.72 -11.20 -16.26
C ASP A 481 -14.30 -12.01 -15.08
N GLY A 482 -15.63 -12.01 -14.92
CA GLY A 482 -16.30 -12.71 -13.83
C GLY A 482 -16.29 -11.94 -12.48
N GLN A 483 -15.67 -10.77 -12.42
CA GLN A 483 -15.67 -9.96 -11.19
C GLN A 483 -16.97 -9.17 -11.03
N PRO A 484 -17.44 -8.97 -9.77
CA PRO A 484 -18.55 -8.09 -9.49
C PRO A 484 -18.24 -6.65 -9.92
N GLN A 485 -19.12 -6.06 -10.73
CA GLN A 485 -19.03 -4.64 -11.03
C GLN A 485 -19.60 -3.81 -9.88
N PRO A 486 -18.87 -2.79 -9.39
CA PRO A 486 -19.38 -1.93 -8.33
C PRO A 486 -20.64 -1.18 -8.80
N SER A 487 -21.59 -1.01 -7.90
CA SER A 487 -22.74 -0.15 -8.12
C SER A 487 -22.29 1.29 -8.37
N VAL A 488 -23.04 2.02 -9.18
CA VAL A 488 -22.78 3.46 -9.38
C VAL A 488 -23.04 4.18 -8.07
N PHE A 489 -22.02 4.88 -7.56
CA PHE A 489 -22.13 5.71 -6.37
C PHE A 489 -23.10 6.87 -6.59
N THR A 490 -24.02 7.05 -5.64
CA THR A 490 -24.96 8.19 -5.62
C THR A 490 -24.76 8.96 -4.31
N PRO A 491 -24.33 10.24 -4.36
CA PRO A 491 -24.18 11.04 -3.16
C PRO A 491 -25.50 11.17 -2.40
N ALA A 492 -25.46 11.07 -1.08
CA ALA A 492 -26.62 11.30 -0.24
C ALA A 492 -27.04 12.79 -0.30
N PRO A 493 -28.35 13.09 -0.34
CA PRO A 493 -28.82 14.45 -0.16
C PRO A 493 -28.57 14.94 1.27
N VAL A 494 -28.50 16.26 1.46
CA VAL A 494 -28.38 16.84 2.81
C VAL A 494 -29.66 16.58 3.61
N ASP A 495 -29.54 15.83 4.71
CA ASP A 495 -30.65 15.62 5.66
C ASP A 495 -30.70 16.73 6.71
N GLN A 496 -31.71 17.57 6.62
CA GLN A 496 -31.90 18.70 7.50
C GLN A 496 -32.20 18.31 8.97
N ALA A 497 -32.69 17.10 9.22
CA ALA A 497 -32.94 16.62 10.59
C ALA A 497 -31.63 16.19 11.25
N GLN A 498 -30.83 15.38 10.56
CA GLN A 498 -29.48 15.00 10.99
C GLN A 498 -28.59 16.22 11.21
N LEU A 499 -28.64 17.19 10.29
CA LEU A 499 -27.86 18.42 10.38
C LEU A 499 -28.21 19.23 11.61
N ARG A 500 -29.53 19.41 11.93
CA ARG A 500 -29.99 20.08 13.17
C ARG A 500 -29.55 19.35 14.42
N GLU A 501 -29.61 18.01 14.46
CA GLU A 501 -29.15 17.22 15.59
C GLU A 501 -27.64 17.44 15.84
N ALA A 502 -26.83 17.38 14.78
CA ALA A 502 -25.40 17.60 14.86
C ALA A 502 -25.05 19.02 15.31
N THR A 503 -25.76 20.03 14.81
CA THR A 503 -25.59 21.44 15.21
C THR A 503 -25.91 21.63 16.67
N ALA A 504 -27.04 21.07 17.14
CA ALA A 504 -27.43 21.16 18.56
C ALA A 504 -26.43 20.41 19.48
N ALA A 505 -25.89 19.29 19.04
CA ALA A 505 -24.85 18.58 19.78
C ALA A 505 -23.56 19.40 19.88
N ALA A 506 -23.16 20.07 18.81
CA ALA A 506 -22.00 20.96 18.79
C ALA A 506 -22.19 22.17 19.69
N GLU A 507 -23.36 22.84 19.63
CA GLU A 507 -23.68 24.02 20.50
C GLU A 507 -23.67 23.67 21.99
N ALA A 508 -24.01 22.44 22.36
CA ALA A 508 -24.05 21.96 23.74
C ALA A 508 -22.67 21.47 24.25
N ALA A 509 -21.65 21.44 23.41
CA ALA A 509 -20.34 20.87 23.74
C ALA A 509 -19.25 21.94 23.94
N ASP A 510 -18.19 21.59 24.66
CA ASP A 510 -16.96 22.39 24.76
C ASP A 510 -16.10 22.26 23.49
N TYR A 511 -16.18 21.08 22.81
CA TYR A 511 -15.46 20.76 21.58
C TYR A 511 -16.31 19.89 20.65
N ALA A 512 -16.22 20.13 19.34
CA ALA A 512 -16.83 19.30 18.30
C ALA A 512 -15.73 18.55 17.53
N VAL A 513 -15.69 17.22 17.66
CA VAL A 513 -14.81 16.35 16.87
C VAL A 513 -15.62 15.82 15.68
N VAL A 514 -15.33 16.36 14.49
CA VAL A 514 -16.07 16.05 13.26
C VAL A 514 -15.27 15.08 12.40
N VAL A 515 -15.76 13.86 12.22
CA VAL A 515 -15.09 12.79 11.46
C VAL A 515 -15.77 12.63 10.11
N VAL A 516 -15.05 12.98 9.06
CA VAL A 516 -15.51 12.95 7.66
C VAL A 516 -14.51 12.21 6.78
N GLY A 517 -14.88 11.93 5.53
CA GLY A 517 -13.99 11.29 4.58
C GLY A 517 -14.75 10.59 3.45
N ASP A 518 -14.30 9.40 3.07
CA ASP A 518 -14.94 8.62 2.01
C ASP A 518 -15.53 7.29 2.54
N THR A 519 -16.03 6.50 1.62
CA THR A 519 -16.56 5.16 1.87
C THR A 519 -15.91 4.16 0.93
N ILE A 520 -16.10 2.87 1.22
CA ILE A 520 -15.62 1.78 0.38
C ILE A 520 -16.21 1.83 -1.05
N ALA A 521 -17.34 2.48 -1.27
CA ALA A 521 -17.93 2.67 -2.59
C ALA A 521 -17.12 3.64 -3.48
N LEU A 522 -16.22 4.43 -2.88
CA LEU A 522 -15.35 5.41 -3.56
C LEU A 522 -13.88 4.99 -3.57
N THR A 523 -13.58 3.77 -3.10
CA THR A 523 -12.21 3.29 -2.85
C THR A 523 -12.03 1.87 -3.37
N GLY A 524 -10.86 1.60 -3.93
CA GLY A 524 -10.47 0.28 -4.42
C GLY A 524 -10.51 0.18 -5.93
N GLU A 525 -10.35 -1.04 -6.41
CA GLU A 525 -10.32 -1.39 -7.81
C GLU A 525 -11.64 -1.02 -8.51
N VAL A 526 -11.55 -0.46 -9.72
CA VAL A 526 -12.65 0.10 -10.55
C VAL A 526 -13.47 1.20 -9.87
N ARG A 527 -12.98 1.81 -8.79
CA ARG A 527 -13.69 2.85 -8.00
C ARG A 527 -13.01 4.21 -8.05
N SER A 528 -12.43 4.56 -9.18
CA SER A 528 -11.90 5.90 -9.43
C SER A 528 -13.00 6.97 -9.42
N THR A 529 -12.68 8.16 -8.92
CA THR A 529 -13.65 9.27 -8.78
C THR A 529 -13.33 10.38 -9.75
N ALA A 530 -14.35 11.09 -10.25
CA ALA A 530 -14.16 12.25 -11.12
C ALA A 530 -13.81 13.54 -10.34
N THR A 531 -14.16 13.60 -9.06
CA THR A 531 -13.88 14.72 -8.15
C THR A 531 -13.07 14.24 -6.95
N LEU A 532 -12.45 15.19 -6.24
CA LEU A 532 -11.77 14.98 -4.96
C LEU A 532 -12.56 15.57 -3.79
N ASP A 533 -13.75 16.13 -4.02
CA ASP A 533 -14.55 16.76 -2.96
C ASP A 533 -15.16 15.71 -2.03
N LEU A 534 -15.31 16.08 -0.77
CA LEU A 534 -16.09 15.30 0.19
C LEU A 534 -17.53 15.13 -0.33
N GLN A 535 -18.01 13.90 -0.38
CA GLN A 535 -19.29 13.54 -0.99
C GLN A 535 -20.48 13.59 0.00
N GLY A 536 -21.70 13.61 -0.53
CA GLY A 536 -22.92 13.60 0.28
C GLY A 536 -23.14 14.90 1.07
N GLY A 537 -23.67 14.77 2.29
CA GLY A 537 -24.00 15.91 3.15
C GLY A 537 -22.82 16.49 3.93
N GLN A 538 -21.58 16.02 3.73
CA GLN A 538 -20.43 16.31 4.61
C GLN A 538 -19.99 17.78 4.60
N ILE A 539 -19.98 18.44 3.44
CA ILE A 539 -19.61 19.86 3.35
C ILE A 539 -20.63 20.72 4.10
N ALA A 540 -21.92 20.45 3.92
CA ALA A 540 -22.96 21.15 4.66
C ALA A 540 -22.88 20.92 6.18
N LEU A 541 -22.47 19.72 6.60
CA LEU A 541 -22.22 19.40 8.01
C LEU A 541 -21.06 20.23 8.58
N LEU A 542 -19.93 20.29 7.89
CA LEU A 542 -18.75 21.07 8.31
C LEU A 542 -19.10 22.55 8.42
N ASP A 543 -19.82 23.10 7.44
CA ASP A 543 -20.24 24.50 7.45
C ASP A 543 -21.20 24.80 8.60
N ALA A 544 -22.16 23.91 8.87
CA ALA A 544 -23.14 24.08 9.93
C ALA A 544 -22.49 23.99 11.34
N VAL A 545 -21.57 23.03 11.56
CA VAL A 545 -20.85 22.90 12.82
C VAL A 545 -19.91 24.10 13.03
N ALA A 546 -19.20 24.55 11.98
CA ALA A 546 -18.35 25.74 12.06
C ALA A 546 -19.16 26.99 12.45
N ALA A 547 -20.40 27.13 11.95
CA ALA A 547 -21.27 28.27 12.25
C ALA A 547 -21.73 28.33 13.71
N THR A 548 -21.63 27.25 14.50
CA THR A 548 -21.96 27.25 15.93
C THR A 548 -20.94 28.04 16.75
N GLY A 549 -19.72 28.24 16.25
CA GLY A 549 -18.61 28.83 16.99
C GLY A 549 -17.96 27.91 18.02
N THR A 550 -18.43 26.67 18.17
CA THR A 550 -17.76 25.64 19.01
C THR A 550 -16.42 25.27 18.38
N PRO A 551 -15.31 25.21 19.13
CA PRO A 551 -14.02 24.78 18.60
C PRO A 551 -14.14 23.45 17.89
N MET A 552 -13.98 23.46 16.55
CA MET A 552 -14.12 22.29 15.70
C MET A 552 -12.78 21.64 15.43
N ILE A 553 -12.69 20.35 15.64
CA ILE A 553 -11.55 19.49 15.31
C ILE A 553 -12.01 18.53 14.21
N VAL A 554 -11.40 18.61 13.04
CA VAL A 554 -11.73 17.75 11.91
C VAL A 554 -10.76 16.57 11.88
N VAL A 555 -11.31 15.36 11.78
CA VAL A 555 -10.58 14.11 11.55
C VAL A 555 -10.98 13.58 10.18
N LEU A 556 -10.01 13.47 9.29
CA LEU A 556 -10.20 12.91 7.96
C LEU A 556 -9.94 11.39 8.02
N ALA A 557 -11.01 10.61 7.97
CA ALA A 557 -10.98 9.15 7.84
C ALA A 557 -11.33 8.80 6.38
N GLN A 558 -10.31 8.71 5.53
CA GLN A 558 -10.45 8.64 4.08
C GLN A 558 -9.35 7.78 3.45
N SER A 559 -9.58 7.30 2.24
CA SER A 559 -8.64 6.43 1.53
C SER A 559 -7.64 7.18 0.65
N LYS A 560 -7.90 8.44 0.35
CA LYS A 560 -7.08 9.31 -0.50
C LYS A 560 -7.31 10.77 -0.15
N PRO A 561 -6.36 11.68 -0.49
CA PRO A 561 -6.50 13.10 -0.24
C PRO A 561 -7.75 13.70 -0.90
N SER A 562 -8.61 14.34 -0.10
CA SER A 562 -9.75 15.13 -0.59
C SER A 562 -9.41 16.61 -0.70
N THR A 563 -10.14 17.33 -1.56
CA THR A 563 -10.22 18.80 -1.49
C THR A 563 -11.13 19.18 -0.32
N LEU A 564 -10.74 20.24 0.41
CA LEU A 564 -11.38 20.59 1.67
C LEU A 564 -12.10 21.93 1.59
N PRO A 565 -13.33 22.08 2.13
CA PRO A 565 -14.01 23.35 2.24
C PRO A 565 -13.32 24.29 3.25
N GLU A 566 -13.57 25.59 3.13
CA GLU A 566 -13.00 26.62 4.03
C GLU A 566 -13.32 26.35 5.49
N SER A 567 -14.49 25.80 5.81
CA SER A 567 -14.89 25.43 7.17
C SER A 567 -13.93 24.40 7.79
N ALA A 568 -13.49 23.41 7.03
CA ALA A 568 -12.49 22.45 7.46
C ALA A 568 -11.09 23.06 7.56
N LEU A 569 -10.70 23.90 6.58
CA LEU A 569 -9.40 24.57 6.58
C LEU A 569 -9.24 25.59 7.71
N ASN A 570 -10.34 26.16 8.20
CA ASN A 570 -10.37 27.10 9.32
C ASN A 570 -10.71 26.43 10.67
N ALA A 571 -10.85 25.10 10.71
CA ALA A 571 -11.06 24.37 11.94
C ALA A 571 -9.92 24.62 12.96
N ALA A 572 -10.22 24.53 14.25
CA ALA A 572 -9.22 24.71 15.31
C ALA A 572 -8.08 23.66 15.22
N ALA A 573 -8.40 22.46 14.77
CA ALA A 573 -7.39 21.46 14.38
C ALA A 573 -7.88 20.60 13.22
N LEU A 574 -6.92 20.06 12.44
CA LEU A 574 -7.15 19.15 11.32
C LEU A 574 -6.17 17.98 11.43
N ILE A 575 -6.70 16.77 11.41
CA ILE A 575 -5.95 15.53 11.52
C ILE A 575 -6.26 14.66 10.28
N GLU A 576 -5.23 14.20 9.58
CA GLU A 576 -5.35 13.15 8.58
C GLU A 576 -5.08 11.79 9.25
N ALA A 577 -6.05 10.92 9.20
CA ALA A 577 -5.94 9.57 9.72
C ALA A 577 -5.84 8.51 8.60
N PHE A 578 -6.21 8.85 7.37
CA PHE A 578 -6.47 7.88 6.31
C PHE A 578 -7.38 6.75 6.82
N ASN A 579 -7.03 5.49 6.56
CA ASN A 579 -7.69 4.33 7.15
C ASN A 579 -6.74 3.72 8.20
N PRO A 580 -6.91 4.06 9.48
CA PRO A 580 -5.89 3.82 10.50
C PRO A 580 -5.93 2.42 11.14
N GLY A 581 -6.68 1.46 10.55
CA GLY A 581 -6.74 0.07 10.99
C GLY A 581 -7.62 -0.18 12.22
N MET A 582 -7.60 -1.42 12.71
CA MET A 582 -8.51 -1.88 13.78
C MET A 582 -8.41 -1.07 15.08
N ARG A 583 -7.26 -0.47 15.39
CA ARG A 583 -7.03 0.34 16.60
C ARG A 583 -6.98 1.84 16.31
N GLY A 584 -7.40 2.24 15.10
CA GLY A 584 -7.33 3.63 14.64
C GLY A 584 -8.10 4.61 15.51
N GLY A 585 -9.33 4.27 15.88
CA GLY A 585 -10.15 5.15 16.73
C GLY A 585 -9.53 5.40 18.10
N ARG A 586 -8.89 4.37 18.69
CA ARG A 586 -8.10 4.50 19.91
C ARG A 586 -6.93 5.46 19.73
N ALA A 587 -6.19 5.30 18.65
CA ALA A 587 -5.04 6.15 18.33
C ALA A 587 -5.45 7.63 18.17
N VAL A 588 -6.54 7.90 17.44
CA VAL A 588 -7.11 9.25 17.30
C VAL A 588 -7.49 9.85 18.65
N ALA A 589 -8.21 9.10 19.49
CA ALA A 589 -8.59 9.58 20.81
C ALA A 589 -7.38 9.89 21.71
N GLU A 590 -6.35 9.07 21.67
CA GLU A 590 -5.10 9.30 22.41
C GLU A 590 -4.32 10.51 21.89
N LEU A 591 -4.31 10.75 20.58
CA LEU A 591 -3.74 11.96 20.02
C LEU A 591 -4.50 13.19 20.51
N LEU A 592 -5.83 13.24 20.40
CA LEU A 592 -6.66 14.35 20.84
C LEU A 592 -6.40 14.72 22.32
N LEU A 593 -6.21 13.73 23.17
CA LEU A 593 -5.96 13.91 24.61
C LEU A 593 -4.48 14.12 24.95
N GLY A 594 -3.57 14.13 23.98
CA GLY A 594 -2.13 14.29 24.20
C GLY A 594 -1.47 13.11 24.94
N LEU A 595 -2.08 11.92 24.90
CA LEU A 595 -1.51 10.67 25.43
C LEU A 595 -0.44 10.11 24.49
N THR A 596 -0.44 10.56 23.23
CA THR A 596 0.59 10.31 22.24
C THR A 596 0.98 11.60 21.51
N GLU A 597 2.23 11.67 21.05
CA GLU A 597 2.71 12.82 20.26
C GLU A 597 2.43 12.57 18.78
N PRO A 598 1.93 13.57 18.03
CA PRO A 598 1.82 13.47 16.58
C PRO A 598 3.21 13.39 15.95
N SER A 599 3.45 12.34 15.16
CA SER A 599 4.73 12.10 14.50
C SER A 599 4.60 11.75 13.01
N GLY A 600 3.37 11.48 12.55
CA GLY A 600 3.11 11.15 11.14
C GLY A 600 3.47 12.30 10.21
N ARG A 601 3.90 11.93 8.98
CA ARG A 601 4.22 12.86 7.88
C ARG A 601 3.52 12.38 6.61
N LEU A 602 2.97 13.32 5.83
CA LEU A 602 2.27 12.99 4.61
C LEU A 602 3.18 12.29 3.59
N PRO A 603 2.80 11.13 3.05
CA PRO A 603 3.50 10.46 1.97
C PRO A 603 2.99 10.90 0.58
N VAL A 604 2.05 11.84 0.55
CA VAL A 604 1.36 12.31 -0.66
C VAL A 604 0.92 13.75 -0.48
N SER A 605 1.02 14.56 -1.53
CA SER A 605 0.57 15.95 -1.55
C SER A 605 -0.95 16.04 -1.70
N PHE A 606 -1.57 17.04 -1.06
CA PHE A 606 -2.99 17.35 -1.19
C PHE A 606 -3.23 18.43 -2.24
N ALA A 607 -4.13 18.18 -3.16
CA ALA A 607 -4.55 19.19 -4.12
C ALA A 607 -5.52 20.22 -3.48
N ARG A 608 -5.48 21.46 -3.95
CA ARG A 608 -6.47 22.51 -3.62
C ARG A 608 -7.75 22.36 -4.42
N HIS A 609 -7.64 21.80 -5.62
CA HIS A 609 -8.72 21.61 -6.58
C HIS A 609 -8.40 20.43 -7.49
N VAL A 610 -9.41 19.70 -7.92
CA VAL A 610 -9.26 18.54 -8.82
C VAL A 610 -8.53 18.87 -10.11
N GLY A 611 -8.69 20.09 -10.65
CA GLY A 611 -7.99 20.56 -11.84
C GLY A 611 -6.48 20.79 -11.67
N GLN A 612 -5.95 20.71 -10.44
CA GLN A 612 -4.52 20.85 -10.14
C GLN A 612 -3.72 19.57 -10.38
N GLN A 613 -4.39 18.46 -10.68
CA GLN A 613 -3.72 17.17 -10.89
C GLN A 613 -2.84 17.17 -12.15
N PRO A 614 -1.65 16.56 -12.10
CA PRO A 614 -0.97 15.96 -10.94
C PRO A 614 -0.31 17.01 -10.04
N VAL A 615 -0.26 16.76 -8.71
CA VAL A 615 0.22 17.72 -7.71
C VAL A 615 1.45 17.23 -6.92
N PHE A 616 2.06 16.11 -7.29
CA PHE A 616 3.22 15.53 -6.59
C PHE A 616 4.42 16.50 -6.53
N TYR A 617 5.24 16.42 -5.46
CA TYR A 617 6.28 17.40 -5.12
C TYR A 617 7.49 17.41 -6.06
N ASN A 618 7.88 16.25 -6.64
CA ASN A 618 9.09 16.09 -7.46
C ASN A 618 8.83 16.30 -8.95
N GLN A 619 8.11 17.39 -9.30
CA GLN A 619 7.83 17.73 -10.69
C GLN A 619 9.08 18.19 -11.43
N VAL A 620 9.08 17.96 -12.74
CA VAL A 620 10.16 18.34 -13.64
C VAL A 620 10.13 19.85 -13.85
N ARG A 621 11.31 20.50 -13.88
CA ARG A 621 11.48 21.93 -14.13
C ARG A 621 11.00 22.31 -15.54
N GLY A 622 10.82 23.61 -15.77
CA GLY A 622 10.59 24.19 -17.11
C GLY A 622 9.18 24.67 -17.37
N GLN A 623 8.37 24.84 -16.35
CA GLN A 623 7.04 25.44 -16.47
C GLN A 623 7.11 26.97 -16.59
N HIS A 624 6.18 27.56 -17.37
CA HIS A 624 6.02 29.01 -17.41
C HIS A 624 5.23 29.49 -16.20
N GLY A 625 5.88 30.24 -15.33
CA GLY A 625 5.29 30.76 -14.09
C GLY A 625 5.06 29.69 -13.03
N SER A 626 4.54 30.10 -11.88
CA SER A 626 4.34 29.28 -10.69
C SER A 626 2.84 29.12 -10.32
N ARG A 627 1.92 29.43 -11.24
CA ARG A 627 0.49 29.42 -10.96
C ARG A 627 -0.35 29.18 -12.22
N TYR A 628 -1.56 28.69 -12.01
CA TYR A 628 -2.66 28.82 -12.98
C TYR A 628 -3.11 30.29 -13.04
N ALA A 629 -3.95 30.65 -14.02
CA ALA A 629 -4.51 31.98 -14.07
C ALA A 629 -5.32 32.34 -12.80
N ASP A 630 -5.97 31.36 -12.23
CA ASP A 630 -6.95 31.45 -11.14
C ASP A 630 -6.54 30.74 -9.84
N LEU A 631 -5.46 29.92 -9.85
CA LEU A 631 -5.03 29.15 -8.69
C LEU A 631 -3.49 29.07 -8.62
N THR A 632 -2.93 28.98 -7.41
CA THR A 632 -1.52 28.62 -7.20
C THR A 632 -1.24 27.19 -7.66
N GLN A 633 0.02 26.89 -8.02
CA GLN A 633 0.47 25.51 -8.25
C GLN A 633 0.86 24.79 -6.95
N ASP A 634 1.04 25.52 -5.85
CA ASP A 634 1.43 24.95 -4.56
C ASP A 634 0.32 24.02 -4.05
N PRO A 635 0.67 22.82 -3.55
CA PRO A 635 -0.29 21.92 -2.95
C PRO A 635 -0.95 22.57 -1.72
N LEU A 636 -2.11 22.05 -1.32
CA LEU A 636 -2.76 22.45 -0.08
C LEU A 636 -1.88 22.05 1.12
N PHE A 637 -1.51 20.77 1.18
CA PHE A 637 -0.49 20.22 2.06
C PHE A 637 0.54 19.49 1.20
N ALA A 638 1.83 19.70 1.51
CA ALA A 638 2.91 19.15 0.72
C ALA A 638 3.38 17.79 1.24
N PHE A 639 4.02 17.02 0.38
CA PHE A 639 4.72 15.79 0.76
C PHE A 639 5.67 16.05 1.94
N GLY A 640 5.65 15.16 2.91
CA GLY A 640 6.45 15.25 4.14
C GLY A 640 5.87 16.13 5.24
N GLU A 641 4.79 16.91 5.00
CA GLU A 641 4.20 17.77 6.03
C GLU A 641 3.55 16.98 7.17
N GLY A 642 3.61 17.59 8.37
CA GLY A 642 2.96 17.14 9.58
C GLY A 642 3.50 17.95 10.76
N LEU A 643 2.63 18.30 11.70
CA LEU A 643 2.95 19.08 12.89
C LEU A 643 3.22 18.17 14.08
N THR A 644 3.94 18.70 15.07
CA THR A 644 4.07 18.14 16.43
C THR A 644 3.40 19.07 17.45
N TYR A 645 3.22 18.60 18.69
CA TYR A 645 2.71 19.45 19.79
C TYR A 645 3.78 20.36 20.39
N THR A 646 4.96 20.41 19.79
CA THR A 646 6.09 21.21 20.24
C THR A 646 6.74 21.90 19.04
N THR A 647 7.76 22.70 19.29
CA THR A 647 8.47 23.41 18.21
C THR A 647 9.88 22.85 18.06
N VAL A 648 10.17 22.29 16.90
CA VAL A 648 11.50 21.83 16.49
C VAL A 648 12.05 22.79 15.44
N THR A 649 13.27 23.28 15.64
CA THR A 649 13.96 24.17 14.71
C THR A 649 15.20 23.48 14.14
N TYR A 650 15.49 23.77 12.88
CA TYR A 650 16.65 23.27 12.13
C TYR A 650 17.69 24.39 11.99
N SER A 651 18.97 24.07 12.24
CA SER A 651 20.10 24.99 12.08
C SER A 651 21.36 24.23 11.68
N ASP A 652 22.42 24.96 11.37
CA ASP A 652 23.79 24.47 11.22
C ASP A 652 23.91 23.23 10.29
N LEU A 653 23.29 23.29 9.10
CA LEU A 653 23.48 22.25 8.08
C LEU A 653 24.87 22.36 7.48
N VAL A 654 25.67 21.29 7.59
CA VAL A 654 27.04 21.22 7.09
C VAL A 654 27.25 19.91 6.34
N VAL A 655 27.75 19.98 5.10
CA VAL A 655 28.33 18.84 4.36
C VAL A 655 29.80 18.73 4.75
N HIS A 656 30.24 17.57 5.21
CA HIS A 656 31.58 17.38 5.77
C HIS A 656 32.69 17.37 4.69
N ASP A 657 32.38 16.74 3.53
CA ASP A 657 33.23 16.81 2.36
C ASP A 657 32.42 17.39 1.18
N PRO A 658 32.66 18.64 0.80
CA PRO A 658 31.91 19.25 -0.29
C PRO A 658 32.25 18.72 -1.68
N GLU A 659 33.25 17.84 -1.83
CA GLU A 659 33.65 17.23 -3.09
C GLU A 659 33.71 15.71 -3.01
N VAL A 660 32.65 15.04 -3.46
CA VAL A 660 32.42 13.60 -3.35
C VAL A 660 32.68 12.91 -4.69
N SER A 661 33.27 11.71 -4.69
CA SER A 661 33.32 10.87 -5.90
C SER A 661 31.95 10.25 -6.22
N ALA A 662 31.72 9.85 -7.48
CA ALA A 662 30.45 9.25 -7.91
C ALA A 662 30.10 7.92 -7.20
N ASP A 663 31.10 7.22 -6.66
CA ASP A 663 30.98 6.02 -5.83
C ASP A 663 31.07 6.29 -4.31
N GLY A 664 31.20 7.55 -3.92
CA GLY A 664 31.32 8.01 -2.54
C GLY A 664 29.97 8.20 -1.83
N THR A 665 30.04 8.90 -0.70
CA THR A 665 28.87 9.19 0.13
C THR A 665 28.88 10.67 0.52
N VAL A 666 27.75 11.34 0.38
CA VAL A 666 27.50 12.69 0.87
C VAL A 666 27.15 12.60 2.35
N ASP A 667 28.09 12.93 3.21
CA ASP A 667 27.91 12.96 4.67
C ASP A 667 27.66 14.39 5.14
N ALA A 668 26.56 14.58 5.87
CA ALA A 668 26.19 15.89 6.41
C ALA A 668 25.68 15.77 7.84
N THR A 669 25.66 16.91 8.54
CA THR A 669 25.09 17.05 9.86
C THR A 669 24.15 18.26 9.89
N VAL A 670 23.02 18.11 10.52
CA VAL A 670 22.06 19.19 10.81
C VAL A 670 21.76 19.22 12.30
N ARG A 671 21.68 20.41 12.89
CA ARG A 671 21.29 20.57 14.31
C ARG A 671 19.80 20.79 14.41
N LEU A 672 19.15 20.00 15.29
CA LEU A 672 17.77 20.16 15.68
C LEU A 672 17.68 20.63 17.13
N THR A 673 16.76 21.54 17.41
CA THR A 673 16.48 22.03 18.77
C THR A 673 14.99 22.00 19.05
N ASN A 674 14.58 21.31 20.11
CA ASN A 674 13.22 21.35 20.62
C ASN A 674 13.08 22.49 21.64
N SER A 675 12.47 23.60 21.23
CA SER A 675 12.28 24.78 22.07
C SER A 675 10.98 24.79 22.89
N GLY A 676 10.15 23.75 22.71
CA GLY A 676 8.87 23.65 23.42
C GLY A 676 8.95 22.83 24.70
N SER A 677 7.78 22.48 25.24
CA SER A 677 7.63 21.84 26.55
C SER A 677 7.32 20.33 26.48
N ARG A 678 7.19 19.75 25.27
CA ARG A 678 6.87 18.35 25.07
C ARG A 678 7.98 17.70 24.24
N ARG A 679 8.14 16.38 24.37
CA ARG A 679 9.02 15.62 23.47
C ARG A 679 8.50 15.68 22.03
N ALA A 680 9.38 15.56 21.08
CA ALA A 680 9.04 15.39 19.67
C ALA A 680 9.66 14.11 19.12
N VAL A 681 8.95 13.45 18.21
CA VAL A 681 9.55 12.50 17.26
C VAL A 681 9.55 13.22 15.91
N GLU A 682 10.73 13.64 15.49
CA GLU A 682 10.90 14.42 14.26
C GLU A 682 11.43 13.55 13.13
N THR A 683 10.82 13.67 11.95
CA THR A 683 11.28 13.02 10.72
C THR A 683 12.10 14.01 9.93
N VAL A 684 13.42 13.88 10.03
CA VAL A 684 14.38 14.70 9.26
C VAL A 684 14.41 14.18 7.83
N GLN A 685 14.11 15.04 6.86
CA GLN A 685 14.01 14.70 5.46
C GLN A 685 15.13 15.38 4.68
N ALA A 686 15.86 14.60 3.87
CA ALA A 686 16.97 15.06 3.08
C ALA A 686 16.66 14.93 1.58
N TYR A 687 16.63 16.05 0.91
CA TYR A 687 16.37 16.19 -0.52
C TYR A 687 17.63 16.60 -1.27
N VAL A 688 17.78 16.14 -2.50
CA VAL A 688 18.86 16.54 -3.38
C VAL A 688 18.30 17.23 -4.62
N SER A 689 18.89 18.39 -4.96
CA SER A 689 18.67 19.08 -6.23
C SER A 689 19.94 18.99 -7.06
N ASP A 690 19.88 18.42 -8.24
CA ASP A 690 20.95 18.55 -9.24
C ASP A 690 20.79 19.92 -9.93
N LEU A 691 21.82 20.76 -9.87
CA LEU A 691 21.71 22.15 -10.31
C LEU A 691 21.80 22.31 -11.82
N THR A 692 22.49 21.38 -12.51
CA THR A 692 22.67 21.41 -13.97
C THR A 692 22.66 19.99 -14.53
N THR A 693 21.65 19.65 -15.30
CA THR A 693 21.37 18.30 -15.79
C THR A 693 21.38 18.23 -17.32
N SER A 694 21.78 17.11 -17.89
CA SER A 694 21.76 16.87 -19.35
C SER A 694 20.34 16.74 -19.92
N VAL A 695 19.34 16.50 -19.07
CA VAL A 695 17.91 16.43 -19.40
C VAL A 695 17.11 17.22 -18.38
N THR A 696 15.91 17.70 -18.72
CA THR A 696 15.04 18.33 -17.72
C THR A 696 14.70 17.32 -16.62
N TRP A 697 14.98 17.67 -15.36
CA TRP A 697 14.86 16.81 -14.20
C TRP A 697 14.03 17.43 -13.08
N ALA A 698 13.71 16.64 -12.05
CA ALA A 698 12.98 17.12 -10.89
C ALA A 698 13.69 18.28 -10.17
N GLU A 699 12.92 19.19 -9.61
CA GLU A 699 13.43 20.33 -8.85
C GLU A 699 14.18 19.87 -7.59
N GLN A 700 13.68 18.83 -6.93
CA GLN A 700 14.29 18.12 -5.80
C GLN A 700 13.73 16.71 -5.69
N GLU A 701 14.49 15.82 -5.09
CA GLU A 701 14.11 14.44 -4.83
C GLU A 701 14.50 14.04 -3.41
N LEU A 702 13.63 13.35 -2.69
CA LEU A 702 13.97 12.71 -1.42
C LEU A 702 15.05 11.64 -1.66
N LYS A 703 16.14 11.70 -0.88
CA LYS A 703 17.25 10.73 -0.96
C LYS A 703 17.67 10.20 0.39
N GLY A 704 17.03 10.66 1.46
CA GLY A 704 17.27 10.17 2.80
C GLY A 704 16.26 10.71 3.80
N PHE A 705 16.00 9.94 4.83
CA PHE A 705 15.23 10.37 5.99
C PHE A 705 15.67 9.61 7.23
N THR A 706 15.43 10.20 8.39
CA THR A 706 15.65 9.54 9.67
C THR A 706 14.72 10.12 10.72
N GLN A 707 14.30 9.30 11.68
CA GLN A 707 13.50 9.74 12.81
C GLN A 707 14.36 9.85 14.05
N VAL A 708 14.16 10.95 14.77
CA VAL A 708 14.86 11.22 16.03
C VAL A 708 13.87 11.68 17.09
N GLU A 709 14.08 11.21 18.32
CA GLU A 709 13.35 11.71 19.49
C GLU A 709 14.16 12.84 20.11
N ILE A 710 13.49 13.96 20.43
CA ILE A 710 14.12 15.16 20.98
C ILE A 710 13.33 15.59 22.22
N LEU A 711 13.98 15.61 23.37
CA LEU A 711 13.36 16.01 24.63
C LEU A 711 13.18 17.54 24.71
N PRO A 712 12.29 18.04 25.57
CA PRO A 712 12.12 19.48 25.80
C PRO A 712 13.43 20.18 26.12
N GLY A 713 13.77 21.27 25.41
CA GLY A 713 15.00 22.03 25.60
C GLY A 713 16.27 21.34 25.06
N GLU A 714 16.17 20.14 24.50
CA GLU A 714 17.31 19.41 23.94
C GLU A 714 17.70 19.95 22.56
N SER A 715 19.00 19.93 22.29
CA SER A 715 19.57 20.11 20.95
C SER A 715 20.42 18.91 20.61
N LEU A 716 20.27 18.35 19.41
CA LEU A 716 21.07 17.23 18.94
C LEU A 716 21.51 17.42 17.48
N ASP A 717 22.67 16.85 17.13
CA ASP A 717 23.18 16.83 15.77
C ASP A 717 22.76 15.52 15.11
N VAL A 718 22.02 15.62 13.99
CA VAL A 718 21.53 14.48 13.21
C VAL A 718 22.43 14.30 12.00
N ARG A 719 22.99 13.09 11.88
CA ARG A 719 23.79 12.71 10.72
C ARG A 719 22.90 12.27 9.57
N ILE A 720 23.26 12.73 8.38
CA ILE A 720 22.64 12.36 7.09
C ILE A 720 23.76 11.76 6.24
N SER A 721 23.49 10.62 5.61
CA SER A 721 24.46 9.90 4.78
C SER A 721 23.74 9.41 3.52
N ILE A 722 24.10 9.98 2.36
CA ILE A 722 23.46 9.68 1.07
C ILE A 722 24.54 9.13 0.12
N PRO A 723 24.45 7.88 -0.34
CA PRO A 723 25.32 7.38 -1.40
C PRO A 723 25.22 8.26 -2.65
N ALA A 724 26.34 8.69 -3.20
CA ALA A 724 26.36 9.55 -4.41
C ALA A 724 25.64 8.90 -5.60
N SER A 725 25.60 7.56 -5.66
CA SER A 725 24.85 6.80 -6.65
C SER A 725 23.33 7.08 -6.64
N GLN A 726 22.77 7.54 -5.51
CA GLN A 726 21.37 7.98 -5.43
C GLN A 726 21.12 9.34 -6.08
N CYS A 727 22.15 10.16 -6.33
CA CYS A 727 22.07 11.42 -7.06
C CYS A 727 22.04 11.20 -8.59
N SER A 728 21.54 10.03 -9.02
CA SER A 728 21.48 9.64 -10.42
C SER A 728 20.21 10.15 -11.10
N LEU A 729 20.33 10.42 -12.40
CA LEU A 729 19.21 10.70 -13.29
C LEU A 729 19.15 9.69 -14.44
N VAL A 730 18.07 9.71 -15.22
CA VAL A 730 17.93 8.92 -16.45
C VAL A 730 18.10 9.85 -17.65
N THR A 731 19.15 9.61 -18.43
CA THR A 731 19.52 10.39 -19.62
C THR A 731 18.54 10.22 -20.79
N ALA A 732 18.72 10.99 -21.86
CA ALA A 732 17.88 10.90 -23.06
C ALA A 732 17.96 9.54 -23.77
N ASP A 733 19.05 8.80 -23.60
CA ASP A 733 19.25 7.44 -24.12
C ASP A 733 18.86 6.33 -23.10
N ASN A 734 18.04 6.69 -22.11
CA ASN A 734 17.44 5.79 -21.11
C ASN A 734 18.44 5.10 -20.16
N ARG A 735 19.64 5.65 -19.98
CA ARG A 735 20.63 5.13 -19.02
C ARG A 735 20.53 5.88 -17.69
N ARG A 736 20.58 5.16 -16.58
CA ARG A 736 20.72 5.77 -15.25
C ARG A 736 22.19 6.05 -14.98
N VAL A 737 22.50 7.32 -14.71
CA VAL A 737 23.87 7.78 -14.48
C VAL A 737 23.91 8.83 -13.37
N VAL A 738 25.06 8.94 -12.69
CA VAL A 738 25.41 10.09 -11.85
C VAL A 738 26.22 11.03 -12.74
N GLU A 739 25.72 12.23 -13.00
CA GLU A 739 26.45 13.24 -13.75
C GLU A 739 27.35 14.03 -12.80
N PRO A 740 28.61 14.28 -13.16
CA PRO A 740 29.48 15.16 -12.38
C PRO A 740 28.95 16.59 -12.44
N GLY A 741 28.89 17.28 -11.32
CA GLY A 741 28.33 18.63 -11.28
C GLY A 741 28.13 19.17 -9.89
N GLU A 742 27.47 20.31 -9.81
CA GLU A 742 27.07 20.96 -8.57
C GLU A 742 25.68 20.50 -8.17
N PHE A 743 25.51 20.17 -6.89
CA PHE A 743 24.28 19.72 -6.27
C PHE A 743 23.96 20.58 -5.04
N ALA A 744 22.70 20.63 -4.65
CA ALA A 744 22.28 21.18 -3.37
C ALA A 744 21.64 20.10 -2.50
N LEU A 745 22.18 19.88 -1.31
CA LEU A 745 21.54 19.14 -0.24
C LEU A 745 20.59 20.08 0.50
N ARG A 746 19.33 19.67 0.60
CA ARG A 746 18.28 20.39 1.31
C ARG A 746 17.75 19.53 2.44
N VAL A 747 17.66 20.09 3.64
CA VAL A 747 17.22 19.35 4.82
C VAL A 747 16.15 20.14 5.55
N GLY A 748 15.03 19.48 5.89
CA GLY A 748 13.93 20.12 6.57
C GLY A 748 12.83 19.14 6.97
N PRO A 749 11.70 19.68 7.50
CA PRO A 749 10.58 18.87 7.97
C PRO A 749 9.63 18.39 6.86
N SER A 750 9.78 18.90 5.63
CA SER A 750 8.89 18.60 4.50
C SER A 750 9.54 18.95 3.18
N SER A 751 8.85 18.69 2.07
CA SER A 751 9.25 19.09 0.72
C SER A 751 9.12 20.60 0.44
N ARG A 752 8.55 21.40 1.36
CA ARG A 752 8.47 22.85 1.20
C ARG A 752 9.85 23.50 1.31
N ARG A 753 10.29 24.06 0.19
CA ARG A 753 11.66 24.62 0.05
C ARG A 753 11.94 25.77 1.02
N GLU A 754 10.93 26.57 1.33
CA GLU A 754 11.04 27.68 2.29
C GLU A 754 11.25 27.23 3.75
N GLN A 755 11.02 25.97 4.06
CA GLN A 755 11.24 25.35 5.36
C GLN A 755 12.55 24.54 5.42
N GLN A 756 13.32 24.49 4.33
CA GLN A 756 14.54 23.70 4.23
C GLN A 756 15.79 24.56 4.40
N LEU A 757 16.77 24.04 5.10
CA LEU A 757 18.15 24.51 5.01
C LEU A 757 18.77 23.97 3.71
N SER A 758 19.72 24.70 3.12
CA SER A 758 20.36 24.29 1.87
C SER A 758 21.87 24.52 1.95
N VAL A 759 22.64 23.53 1.45
CA VAL A 759 24.10 23.63 1.30
C VAL A 759 24.51 22.97 -0.03
N GLU A 760 25.45 23.58 -0.73
CA GLU A 760 25.94 23.04 -2.00
C GLU A 760 27.10 22.05 -1.79
N PHE A 761 27.19 21.06 -2.68
CA PHE A 761 28.28 20.10 -2.77
C PHE A 761 28.51 19.73 -4.24
N ARG A 762 29.65 19.08 -4.53
CA ARG A 762 30.02 18.69 -5.89
C ARG A 762 30.26 17.19 -5.98
N ILE A 763 29.74 16.57 -7.04
CA ILE A 763 30.11 15.22 -7.41
C ILE A 763 31.16 15.29 -8.55
N ARG A 764 32.29 14.61 -8.35
CA ARG A 764 33.33 14.45 -9.32
C ARG A 764 33.21 13.15 -10.11
N THR A 765 33.85 13.10 -11.27
CA THR A 765 34.03 11.89 -12.10
C THR A 765 34.81 10.80 -11.36
#